data_270de7fb5e9de5fea4bd2330f20e126a
#
_entry.id   270de7fb5e9de5fea4bd2330f20e126a
#
_cell.length_a   1.000
_cell.length_b   1.000
_cell.length_c   1.000
_cell.angle_alpha   90.00
_cell.angle_beta   90.00
_cell.angle_gamma   90.00
#
_symmetry.space_group_name_H-M   'P 1'
#
loop_
_entity.id
_entity.type
_entity.pdbx_description
1 polymer ?
#
loop_
_entity_poly.entity_id
_entity_poly.type
_entity_poly.pdbx_seq_one_letter_code
_entity_poly.pdbx_strand_id
1 'polypeptide(L)'
;MLKTKYKMLTIVALAFLMLIGCYYLYKFKVASIDRLSIDRVQAPFTEVESVETVQSNYDLIVVGTDPEGIMAAVSGARNGLKVLLLEGRDRDILGGLMTLGGLNTLDLNYAPNQPWYYRYLHKSKFLNEGLFQEWFDQVEGSSVDTHTAANVFYKMVKQEQNIDLLMHVQKMEPILQQSGENMQLMGLTITKPDGKAEKVEAKVVIDATQDADIAAASGVPFSIGRQDIGEGKAKMAATLVFRMDNVTNEAWRNFKGLEGLGLDSTSIWGFGDARKYPPSDPNKVKIRSLNIGRENNETMLFNTMQIYGVDPLDPESVARGMEVGKKESPLIVDYLKKTYPEFANMNYAGTASELYIRESRHIYGEYRLSLADVLENRDKWDAIAYGSYDVDIQSINYSDVGTIMLSPMQYGVPFRSLVPLKVDGLLVVGRSASFDTIPHGSARVIPLGMATAEAAGAAASLAISNDMTVRELSQSTKLISKLRKKLVKQGMDLTYEKFEQPAYMKHKDFKGLVTAASMYMTSGSYSNEAWDLDGTMSIGRYLNKLRTLKKAHPEQFPGFPDGAVKDMKDLLTGPLTLEQAAYMLALTAGLDTTRETALKDLVSRGWISEEIIGQMLNVEELTNGDTYMMFYDILKNGFGIVYE
;
A
#
# COMPACT_ATOMS: atom_id res chain seq x y z
N MET A 1 -27.37 7.31 -65.29
CA MET A 1 -27.53 8.46 -64.36
C MET A 1 -27.58 8.07 -62.87
N LEU A 2 -28.32 7.06 -62.41
CA LEU A 2 -28.39 6.70 -60.99
C LEU A 2 -27.05 6.22 -60.42
N LYS A 3 -26.32 5.33 -61.09
CA LYS A 3 -25.01 4.82 -60.63
C LYS A 3 -23.95 5.91 -60.46
N THR A 4 -24.01 6.98 -61.26
CA THR A 4 -23.08 8.11 -61.18
C THR A 4 -23.37 9.01 -59.98
N LYS A 5 -24.65 9.20 -59.63
CA LYS A 5 -25.08 9.94 -58.42
C LYS A 5 -24.68 9.24 -57.15
N TYR A 6 -24.81 7.91 -57.06
CA TYR A 6 -24.36 7.15 -55.90
C TYR A 6 -22.83 7.17 -55.72
N LYS A 7 -22.04 7.06 -56.81
CA LYS A 7 -20.59 7.21 -56.75
C LYS A 7 -20.17 8.59 -56.23
N MET A 8 -20.86 9.65 -56.72
CA MET A 8 -20.56 11.01 -56.26
C MET A 8 -20.94 11.23 -54.78
N LEU A 9 -22.05 10.66 -54.32
CA LEU A 9 -22.46 10.72 -52.92
C LEU A 9 -21.44 9.98 -51.99
N THR A 10 -20.94 8.82 -52.43
CA THR A 10 -19.93 8.04 -51.70
C THR A 10 -18.59 8.79 -51.61
N ILE A 11 -18.17 9.46 -52.67
CA ILE A 11 -16.95 10.27 -52.70
C ILE A 11 -17.09 11.48 -51.77
N VAL A 12 -18.23 12.15 -51.75
CA VAL A 12 -18.50 13.29 -50.87
C VAL A 12 -18.53 12.85 -49.40
N ALA A 13 -19.15 11.69 -49.08
CA ALA A 13 -19.17 11.13 -47.74
C ALA A 13 -17.74 10.73 -47.24
N LEU A 14 -16.95 10.13 -48.13
CA LEU A 14 -15.54 9.79 -47.81
C LEU A 14 -14.67 11.04 -47.59
N ALA A 15 -14.85 12.08 -48.43
CA ALA A 15 -14.17 13.37 -48.27
C ALA A 15 -14.57 14.07 -46.96
N PHE A 16 -15.85 14.01 -46.57
CA PHE A 16 -16.34 14.55 -45.32
C PHE A 16 -15.79 13.79 -44.09
N LEU A 17 -15.75 12.46 -44.15
CA LEU A 17 -15.13 11.62 -43.13
C LEU A 17 -13.61 11.88 -42.99
N MET A 18 -12.94 12.13 -44.13
CA MET A 18 -11.51 12.47 -44.15
C MET A 18 -11.26 13.87 -43.55
N LEU A 19 -12.12 14.86 -43.82
CA LEU A 19 -12.07 16.19 -43.24
C LEU A 19 -12.33 16.15 -41.71
N ILE A 20 -13.29 15.34 -41.27
CA ILE A 20 -13.54 15.09 -39.85
C ILE A 20 -12.31 14.43 -39.23
N GLY A 21 -11.74 13.42 -39.86
CA GLY A 21 -10.50 12.77 -39.41
C GLY A 21 -9.32 13.73 -39.33
N CYS A 22 -9.12 14.58 -40.35
CA CYS A 22 -8.09 15.62 -40.35
C CYS A 22 -8.31 16.69 -39.26
N TYR A 23 -9.59 17.08 -39.02
CA TYR A 23 -9.94 18.03 -37.96
C TYR A 23 -9.65 17.44 -36.56
N TYR A 24 -9.99 16.16 -36.35
CA TYR A 24 -9.67 15.49 -35.08
C TYR A 24 -8.17 15.25 -34.92
N LEU A 25 -7.43 14.90 -35.98
CA LEU A 25 -5.97 14.78 -35.98
C LEU A 25 -5.30 16.14 -35.73
N TYR A 26 -5.83 17.22 -36.34
CA TYR A 26 -5.35 18.58 -36.06
C TYR A 26 -5.59 19.01 -34.62
N LYS A 27 -6.84 18.84 -34.11
CA LYS A 27 -7.14 19.08 -32.68
C LYS A 27 -6.29 18.21 -31.76
N PHE A 28 -6.08 16.97 -32.13
CA PHE A 28 -5.23 16.04 -31.38
C PHE A 28 -3.75 16.51 -31.36
N LYS A 29 -3.24 16.98 -32.49
CA LYS A 29 -1.86 17.49 -32.59
C LYS A 29 -1.70 18.84 -31.86
N VAL A 30 -2.67 19.73 -31.93
CA VAL A 30 -2.68 21.01 -31.22
C VAL A 30 -2.85 20.76 -29.71
N ALA A 31 -3.76 19.87 -29.30
CA ALA A 31 -3.90 19.46 -27.91
C ALA A 31 -2.65 18.74 -27.37
N SER A 32 -1.86 18.07 -28.24
CA SER A 32 -0.60 17.41 -27.82
C SER A 32 0.54 18.39 -27.53
N ILE A 33 0.47 19.61 -28.05
CA ILE A 33 1.52 20.62 -27.84
C ILE A 33 1.36 21.29 -26.46
N ASP A 34 0.13 21.32 -25.92
CA ASP A 34 -0.16 22.01 -24.66
C ASP A 34 -0.59 21.08 -23.49
N ARG A 35 -0.35 19.77 -23.64
CA ARG A 35 -0.74 18.77 -22.62
C ARG A 35 -0.04 18.92 -21.26
N LEU A 36 1.03 19.66 -21.19
CA LEU A 36 1.76 19.93 -19.96
C LEU A 36 1.27 21.19 -19.25
N SER A 37 0.43 21.99 -19.90
CA SER A 37 -0.14 23.20 -19.30
C SER A 37 -1.41 22.89 -18.53
N ILE A 38 -1.59 23.57 -17.40
CA ILE A 38 -2.84 23.59 -16.64
C ILE A 38 -3.37 25.02 -16.65
N ASP A 39 -4.66 25.18 -16.94
CA ASP A 39 -5.36 26.48 -16.92
C ASP A 39 -6.34 26.57 -15.74
N ARG A 40 -6.11 25.75 -14.72
CA ARG A 40 -6.92 25.67 -13.51
C ARG A 40 -6.41 26.68 -12.48
N VAL A 41 -7.33 27.17 -11.66
CA VAL A 41 -7.05 28.02 -10.52
C VAL A 41 -7.41 27.25 -9.27
N GLN A 42 -6.53 27.27 -8.27
CA GLN A 42 -6.80 26.62 -7.00
C GLN A 42 -8.01 27.27 -6.32
N ALA A 43 -9.03 26.47 -6.02
CA ALA A 43 -10.17 26.91 -5.24
C ALA A 43 -9.78 27.06 -3.76
N PRO A 44 -10.40 27.97 -3.00
CA PRO A 44 -10.23 27.98 -1.55
C PRO A 44 -10.76 26.69 -0.93
N PHE A 45 -10.29 26.35 0.27
CA PHE A 45 -10.92 25.27 1.04
C PHE A 45 -12.37 25.60 1.34
N THR A 46 -13.25 24.64 1.15
CA THR A 46 -14.63 24.72 1.62
C THR A 46 -14.64 24.55 3.12
N GLU A 47 -15.31 25.45 3.84
CA GLU A 47 -15.50 25.35 5.29
C GLU A 47 -16.27 24.07 5.61
N VAL A 48 -15.73 23.26 6.51
CA VAL A 48 -16.32 21.98 6.93
C VAL A 48 -17.28 22.24 8.08
N GLU A 49 -18.56 21.97 7.86
CA GLU A 49 -19.58 22.06 8.89
C GLU A 49 -19.52 20.83 9.79
N SER A 50 -19.34 21.04 11.08
CA SER A 50 -19.37 20.01 12.12
C SER A 50 -20.67 20.11 12.92
N VAL A 51 -21.29 18.96 13.26
CA VAL A 51 -22.48 18.98 14.11
C VAL A 51 -22.11 19.37 15.55
N GLU A 52 -22.96 20.14 16.21
CA GLU A 52 -22.77 20.49 17.63
C GLU A 52 -23.28 19.40 18.57
N THR A 53 -24.29 18.66 18.13
CA THR A 53 -24.95 17.60 18.92
C THR A 53 -24.96 16.30 18.15
N VAL A 54 -24.62 15.21 18.83
CA VAL A 54 -24.73 13.86 18.31
C VAL A 54 -25.93 13.15 18.90
N GLN A 55 -26.44 12.16 18.19
CA GLN A 55 -27.50 11.31 18.70
C GLN A 55 -26.90 10.20 19.58
N SER A 56 -27.72 9.66 20.50
CA SER A 56 -27.24 8.56 21.36
C SER A 56 -27.06 7.24 20.62
N ASN A 57 -27.66 7.09 19.42
CA ASN A 57 -27.62 5.85 18.64
C ASN A 57 -27.47 6.11 17.14
N TYR A 58 -26.57 5.36 16.54
CA TYR A 58 -26.35 5.27 15.10
C TYR A 58 -26.39 3.81 14.64
N ASP A 59 -26.54 3.59 13.34
CA ASP A 59 -26.32 2.27 12.77
C ASP A 59 -24.82 1.98 12.61
N LEU A 60 -24.06 3.02 12.24
CA LEU A 60 -22.64 2.94 11.96
C LEU A 60 -21.90 4.15 12.55
N ILE A 61 -20.81 3.90 13.26
CA ILE A 61 -19.79 4.91 13.57
C ILE A 61 -18.55 4.65 12.72
N VAL A 62 -18.03 5.68 12.06
CA VAL A 62 -16.73 5.63 11.34
C VAL A 62 -15.78 6.60 12.01
N VAL A 63 -14.58 6.14 12.36
CA VAL A 63 -13.56 6.95 13.04
C VAL A 63 -12.38 7.22 12.11
N GLY A 64 -12.12 8.49 11.84
CA GLY A 64 -11.08 8.97 10.93
C GLY A 64 -11.66 9.53 9.64
N THR A 65 -11.11 10.66 9.18
CA THR A 65 -11.49 11.37 7.95
C THR A 65 -10.40 11.34 6.87
N ASP A 66 -9.49 10.39 6.93
CA ASP A 66 -8.66 10.02 5.79
C ASP A 66 -9.54 9.42 4.67
N PRO A 67 -9.06 9.29 3.44
CA PRO A 67 -9.89 8.85 2.31
C PRO A 67 -10.72 7.59 2.59
N GLU A 68 -10.15 6.63 3.31
CA GLU A 68 -10.81 5.36 3.67
C GLU A 68 -12.02 5.59 4.59
N GLY A 69 -11.89 6.44 5.60
CA GLY A 69 -13.01 6.74 6.51
C GLY A 69 -14.15 7.44 5.80
N ILE A 70 -13.83 8.36 4.89
CA ILE A 70 -14.82 9.06 4.07
C ILE A 70 -15.58 8.05 3.20
N MET A 71 -14.87 7.14 2.51
CA MET A 71 -15.51 6.14 1.64
C MET A 71 -16.38 5.15 2.44
N ALA A 72 -15.93 4.74 3.64
CA ALA A 72 -16.72 3.89 4.52
C ALA A 72 -18.03 4.58 4.96
N ALA A 73 -17.95 5.85 5.35
CA ALA A 73 -19.10 6.64 5.79
C ALA A 73 -20.10 6.87 4.64
N VAL A 74 -19.62 7.34 3.47
CA VAL A 74 -20.44 7.56 2.28
C VAL A 74 -21.10 6.26 1.83
N SER A 75 -20.34 5.14 1.76
CA SER A 75 -20.89 3.84 1.42
C SER A 75 -21.96 3.39 2.41
N GLY A 76 -21.70 3.50 3.72
CA GLY A 76 -22.69 3.19 4.76
C GLY A 76 -23.98 3.99 4.58
N ALA A 77 -23.86 5.29 4.38
CA ALA A 77 -24.98 6.21 4.19
C ALA A 77 -25.80 5.89 2.92
N ARG A 78 -25.14 5.68 1.79
CA ARG A 78 -25.79 5.27 0.52
C ARG A 78 -26.48 3.91 0.62
N ASN A 79 -26.08 3.11 1.57
CA ASN A 79 -26.71 1.84 1.89
C ASN A 79 -27.81 1.94 2.96
N GLY A 80 -28.24 3.17 3.30
CA GLY A 80 -29.38 3.48 4.14
C GLY A 80 -29.08 3.50 5.64
N LEU A 81 -27.81 3.46 6.04
CA LEU A 81 -27.41 3.55 7.44
C LEU A 81 -27.39 4.99 7.91
N LYS A 82 -27.73 5.21 9.17
CA LYS A 82 -27.47 6.44 9.89
C LYS A 82 -26.04 6.40 10.42
N VAL A 83 -25.21 7.31 9.94
CA VAL A 83 -23.75 7.29 10.13
C VAL A 83 -23.30 8.46 10.99
N LEU A 84 -22.41 8.19 11.94
CA LEU A 84 -21.60 9.20 12.62
C LEU A 84 -20.16 9.08 12.12
N LEU A 85 -19.64 10.13 11.47
CA LEU A 85 -18.25 10.23 11.06
C LEU A 85 -17.51 11.14 12.03
N LEU A 86 -16.43 10.60 12.64
CA LEU A 86 -15.66 11.25 13.69
C LEU A 86 -14.24 11.57 13.24
N GLU A 87 -13.76 12.80 13.51
CA GLU A 87 -12.35 13.17 13.38
C GLU A 87 -11.77 13.54 14.74
N GLY A 88 -10.75 12.80 15.18
CA GLY A 88 -10.10 12.98 16.47
C GLY A 88 -8.76 13.71 16.43
N ARG A 89 -8.25 14.07 15.25
CA ARG A 89 -7.07 14.91 15.09
C ARG A 89 -7.48 16.38 14.99
N ASP A 90 -6.52 17.27 15.18
CA ASP A 90 -6.72 18.71 15.01
C ASP A 90 -6.68 19.08 13.51
N ARG A 91 -7.79 18.80 12.83
CA ARG A 91 -7.96 18.97 11.38
C ARG A 91 -9.21 19.79 11.08
N ASP A 92 -9.08 20.79 10.20
CA ASP A 92 -10.19 21.62 9.72
C ASP A 92 -10.74 21.17 8.36
N ILE A 93 -10.07 20.23 7.68
CA ILE A 93 -10.45 19.71 6.36
C ILE A 93 -10.37 18.18 6.32
N LEU A 94 -11.08 17.58 5.37
CA LEU A 94 -11.09 16.14 5.17
C LEU A 94 -9.96 15.68 4.23
N GLY A 95 -9.67 14.38 4.24
CA GLY A 95 -8.73 13.72 3.34
C GLY A 95 -7.32 13.51 3.91
N GLY A 96 -7.07 13.97 5.15
CA GLY A 96 -5.90 13.66 5.97
C GLY A 96 -4.57 13.65 5.22
N LEU A 97 -4.01 12.47 5.02
CA LEU A 97 -2.70 12.30 4.36
C LEU A 97 -2.62 12.94 2.97
N MET A 98 -3.68 12.85 2.16
CA MET A 98 -3.68 13.42 0.80
C MET A 98 -3.74 14.95 0.81
N THR A 99 -4.34 15.54 1.82
CA THR A 99 -4.61 16.98 1.91
C THR A 99 -3.62 17.67 2.85
N LEU A 100 -3.70 17.39 4.14
CA LEU A 100 -2.83 17.96 5.17
C LEU A 100 -1.40 17.38 5.13
N GLY A 101 -1.27 16.10 4.83
CA GLY A 101 0.02 15.42 4.63
C GLY A 101 0.67 15.72 3.28
N GLY A 102 -0.05 16.31 2.34
CA GLY A 102 0.45 16.72 1.02
C GLY A 102 0.85 15.55 0.11
N LEU A 103 0.42 14.32 0.40
CA LEU A 103 0.63 13.19 -0.50
C LEU A 103 -0.36 13.29 -1.66
N ASN A 104 -0.04 14.12 -2.61
CA ASN A 104 -0.93 14.45 -3.72
C ASN A 104 -0.73 13.59 -4.98
N THR A 105 0.27 12.73 -5.02
CA THR A 105 0.48 11.75 -6.10
C THR A 105 -0.12 10.40 -5.73
N LEU A 106 -0.90 9.84 -6.64
CA LEU A 106 -1.65 8.60 -6.42
C LEU A 106 -0.89 7.38 -6.94
N ASP A 107 -0.79 6.37 -6.08
CA ASP A 107 -0.30 5.04 -6.41
C ASP A 107 -1.47 4.22 -6.97
N LEU A 108 -1.65 4.25 -8.31
CA LEU A 108 -2.83 3.71 -9.00
C LEU A 108 -2.70 2.21 -9.27
N ASN A 109 -3.80 1.47 -9.08
CA ASN A 109 -3.91 0.05 -9.41
C ASN A 109 -4.42 -0.12 -10.84
N TYR A 110 -3.52 -0.30 -11.79
CA TYR A 110 -3.87 -0.51 -13.20
C TYR A 110 -4.40 -1.92 -13.44
N ALA A 111 -5.50 -2.04 -14.19
CA ALA A 111 -5.99 -3.34 -14.65
C ALA A 111 -4.97 -4.00 -15.59
N PRO A 112 -4.76 -5.33 -15.50
CA PRO A 112 -3.78 -6.03 -16.35
C PRO A 112 -4.14 -5.99 -17.84
N ASN A 113 -5.43 -5.94 -18.17
CA ASN A 113 -5.93 -5.85 -19.53
C ASN A 113 -6.47 -4.46 -19.81
N GLN A 114 -5.63 -3.60 -20.38
CA GLN A 114 -6.04 -2.25 -20.78
C GLN A 114 -6.84 -2.30 -22.10
N PRO A 115 -8.03 -1.67 -22.20
CA PRO A 115 -8.75 -1.56 -23.46
C PRO A 115 -7.88 -0.89 -24.53
N TRP A 116 -7.71 -1.51 -25.70
CA TRP A 116 -6.80 -1.04 -26.75
C TRP A 116 -7.05 0.42 -27.18
N TYR A 117 -8.30 0.90 -27.12
CA TYR A 117 -8.67 2.27 -27.48
C TYR A 117 -8.39 3.30 -26.37
N TYR A 118 -8.15 2.87 -25.11
CA TYR A 118 -7.83 3.79 -24.00
C TYR A 118 -6.51 4.52 -24.26
N ARG A 119 -5.55 3.86 -24.90
CA ARG A 119 -4.30 4.49 -25.33
C ARG A 119 -4.52 5.73 -26.21
N TYR A 120 -5.54 5.71 -27.09
CA TYR A 120 -5.88 6.86 -27.94
C TYR A 120 -6.67 7.94 -27.21
N LEU A 121 -7.36 7.58 -26.15
CA LEU A 121 -8.11 8.49 -25.29
C LEU A 121 -7.26 9.03 -24.12
N HIS A 122 -6.02 8.58 -23.98
CA HIS A 122 -5.15 8.84 -22.82
C HIS A 122 -5.84 8.54 -21.48
N LYS A 123 -6.57 7.42 -21.44
CA LYS A 123 -7.22 6.88 -20.25
C LYS A 123 -6.53 5.59 -19.83
N SER A 124 -6.72 5.21 -18.58
CA SER A 124 -6.36 3.92 -18.04
C SER A 124 -7.56 3.31 -17.34
N LYS A 125 -7.69 1.98 -17.40
CA LYS A 125 -8.63 1.23 -16.58
C LYS A 125 -7.95 0.91 -15.26
N PHE A 126 -8.59 1.26 -14.16
CA PHE A 126 -8.14 0.93 -12.81
C PHE A 126 -8.91 -0.28 -12.27
N LEU A 127 -8.33 -0.97 -11.28
CA LEU A 127 -9.00 -2.04 -10.55
C LEU A 127 -9.94 -1.51 -9.46
N ASN A 128 -9.74 -0.25 -9.04
CA ASN A 128 -10.51 0.39 -7.99
C ASN A 128 -11.48 1.39 -8.64
N GLU A 129 -12.65 0.89 -9.02
CA GLU A 129 -13.80 1.68 -9.47
C GLU A 129 -14.73 1.96 -8.27
N GLY A 130 -15.96 2.41 -8.49
CA GLY A 130 -16.89 2.78 -7.43
C GLY A 130 -16.62 4.17 -6.86
N LEU A 131 -16.62 4.33 -5.54
CA LEU A 131 -16.45 5.64 -4.90
C LEU A 131 -15.07 6.27 -5.16
N PHE A 132 -14.02 5.47 -5.29
CA PHE A 132 -12.72 5.99 -5.70
C PHE A 132 -12.80 6.62 -7.09
N GLN A 133 -13.40 5.94 -8.08
CA GLN A 133 -13.55 6.48 -9.44
C GLN A 133 -14.43 7.74 -9.45
N GLU A 134 -15.52 7.75 -8.66
CA GLU A 134 -16.39 8.92 -8.53
C GLU A 134 -15.63 10.13 -8.00
N TRP A 135 -14.75 9.94 -7.02
CA TRP A 135 -13.87 10.98 -6.50
C TRP A 135 -12.80 11.37 -7.53
N PHE A 136 -12.15 10.38 -8.16
CA PHE A 136 -11.05 10.56 -9.10
C PHE A 136 -11.47 11.32 -10.36
N ASP A 137 -12.70 11.12 -10.82
CA ASP A 137 -13.26 11.84 -11.98
C ASP A 137 -13.49 13.35 -11.71
N GLN A 138 -13.39 13.79 -10.45
CA GLN A 138 -13.57 15.19 -10.05
C GLN A 138 -12.26 15.90 -9.70
N VAL A 139 -11.13 15.21 -9.77
CA VAL A 139 -9.79 15.75 -9.48
C VAL A 139 -8.91 15.78 -10.73
N GLU A 140 -7.65 16.20 -10.61
CA GLU A 140 -6.80 16.59 -11.74
C GLU A 140 -6.20 15.43 -12.52
N GLY A 141 -5.94 14.30 -11.91
CA GLY A 141 -5.29 13.16 -12.56
C GLY A 141 -4.38 12.35 -11.63
N SER A 142 -3.18 11.97 -12.10
CA SER A 142 -2.23 11.15 -11.34
C SER A 142 -1.66 11.87 -10.11
N SER A 143 -1.52 13.18 -10.18
CA SER A 143 -1.39 14.04 -9.00
C SER A 143 -2.55 15.02 -8.94
N VAL A 144 -2.97 15.33 -7.73
CA VAL A 144 -4.17 16.12 -7.45
C VAL A 144 -3.81 17.42 -6.74
N ASP A 145 -4.63 18.44 -6.92
CA ASP A 145 -4.56 19.64 -6.09
C ASP A 145 -5.16 19.33 -4.71
N THR A 146 -4.42 19.64 -3.64
CA THR A 146 -4.83 19.29 -2.27
C THR A 146 -6.13 19.98 -1.86
N HIS A 147 -6.42 21.20 -2.36
CA HIS A 147 -7.67 21.90 -2.13
C HIS A 147 -8.83 21.23 -2.88
N THR A 148 -8.61 20.88 -4.15
CA THR A 148 -9.62 20.15 -4.94
C THR A 148 -9.96 18.82 -4.28
N ALA A 149 -8.93 18.06 -3.85
CA ALA A 149 -9.12 16.78 -3.17
C ALA A 149 -9.96 16.92 -1.90
N ALA A 150 -9.64 17.89 -1.01
CA ALA A 150 -10.38 18.16 0.23
C ALA A 150 -11.83 18.55 -0.04
N ASN A 151 -12.03 19.48 -1.00
CA ASN A 151 -13.35 19.97 -1.35
C ASN A 151 -14.24 18.87 -1.93
N VAL A 152 -13.69 17.95 -2.74
CA VAL A 152 -14.43 16.81 -3.29
C VAL A 152 -14.77 15.80 -2.18
N PHE A 153 -13.84 15.49 -1.28
CA PHE A 153 -14.14 14.64 -0.12
C PHE A 153 -15.26 15.21 0.73
N TYR A 154 -15.19 16.49 1.08
CA TYR A 154 -16.25 17.13 1.86
C TYR A 154 -17.58 17.17 1.12
N LYS A 155 -17.57 17.46 -0.19
CA LYS A 155 -18.77 17.44 -1.04
C LYS A 155 -19.44 16.06 -1.00
N MET A 156 -18.69 14.97 -1.11
CA MET A 156 -19.24 13.61 -1.06
C MET A 156 -19.92 13.32 0.29
N VAL A 157 -19.31 13.75 1.41
CA VAL A 157 -19.91 13.62 2.75
C VAL A 157 -21.16 14.49 2.87
N LYS A 158 -21.09 15.77 2.46
CA LYS A 158 -22.19 16.75 2.60
C LYS A 158 -23.41 16.39 1.75
N GLN A 159 -23.24 15.64 0.68
CA GLN A 159 -24.36 15.17 -0.16
C GLN A 159 -25.20 14.08 0.52
N GLU A 160 -24.67 13.39 1.52
CA GLU A 160 -25.36 12.32 2.25
C GLU A 160 -26.03 12.88 3.51
N GLN A 161 -27.36 13.04 3.47
CA GLN A 161 -28.14 13.66 4.56
C GLN A 161 -28.19 12.83 5.86
N ASN A 162 -27.77 11.59 5.81
CA ASN A 162 -27.74 10.64 6.92
C ASN A 162 -26.34 10.43 7.50
N ILE A 163 -25.40 11.32 7.19
CA ILE A 163 -24.10 11.42 7.86
C ILE A 163 -24.10 12.64 8.78
N ASP A 164 -23.89 12.41 10.07
CA ASP A 164 -23.48 13.43 11.02
C ASP A 164 -21.95 13.44 11.10
N LEU A 165 -21.31 14.58 10.78
CA LEU A 165 -19.85 14.76 10.86
C LEU A 165 -19.50 15.55 12.11
N LEU A 166 -18.69 14.97 12.99
CA LEU A 166 -18.16 15.64 14.18
C LEU A 166 -16.63 15.73 14.11
N MET A 167 -16.12 16.96 13.99
CA MET A 167 -14.70 17.29 13.94
C MET A 167 -14.12 17.57 15.34
N HIS A 168 -12.79 17.48 15.47
CA HIS A 168 -12.02 17.84 16.67
C HIS A 168 -12.43 17.08 17.93
N VAL A 169 -12.78 15.81 17.81
CA VAL A 169 -13.11 14.96 18.96
C VAL A 169 -11.87 14.75 19.81
N GLN A 170 -11.90 15.16 21.07
CA GLN A 170 -10.73 15.16 21.95
C GLN A 170 -10.33 13.75 22.41
N LYS A 171 -11.32 12.85 22.59
CA LYS A 171 -11.09 11.49 23.06
C LYS A 171 -12.20 10.57 22.58
N MET A 172 -11.83 9.34 22.25
CA MET A 172 -12.74 8.26 21.86
C MET A 172 -12.35 6.99 22.60
N GLU A 173 -13.27 6.42 23.36
CA GLU A 173 -13.06 5.21 24.17
C GLU A 173 -14.12 4.16 23.79
N PRO A 174 -13.70 2.90 23.49
CA PRO A 174 -14.64 1.86 23.12
C PRO A 174 -15.56 1.47 24.29
N ILE A 175 -16.86 1.27 23.99
CA ILE A 175 -17.83 0.68 24.92
C ILE A 175 -17.88 -0.80 24.60
N LEU A 176 -17.34 -1.62 25.50
CA LEU A 176 -17.17 -3.07 25.29
C LEU A 176 -18.10 -3.87 26.22
N GLN A 177 -18.65 -4.95 25.69
CA GLN A 177 -19.42 -5.94 26.43
C GLN A 177 -18.88 -7.34 26.14
N GLN A 178 -18.79 -8.20 27.16
CA GLN A 178 -18.40 -9.60 26.95
C GLN A 178 -19.45 -10.35 26.15
N SER A 179 -19.05 -11.06 25.11
CA SER A 179 -19.91 -11.89 24.25
C SER A 179 -19.20 -13.22 23.93
N GLY A 180 -19.51 -14.25 24.73
CA GLY A 180 -18.80 -15.53 24.62
C GLY A 180 -17.29 -15.39 24.87
N GLU A 181 -16.47 -15.85 23.94
CA GLU A 181 -15.00 -15.72 23.98
C GLU A 181 -14.49 -14.37 23.45
N ASN A 182 -15.34 -13.59 22.80
CA ASN A 182 -15.01 -12.30 22.21
C ASN A 182 -15.58 -11.14 23.05
N MET A 183 -15.08 -9.94 22.76
CA MET A 183 -15.70 -8.68 23.18
C MET A 183 -16.59 -8.18 22.06
N GLN A 184 -17.76 -7.64 22.41
CA GLN A 184 -18.65 -6.93 21.49
C GLN A 184 -18.42 -5.43 21.67
N LEU A 185 -18.05 -4.74 20.61
CA LEU A 185 -18.01 -3.28 20.59
C LEU A 185 -19.42 -2.74 20.35
N MET A 186 -19.93 -2.00 21.36
CA MET A 186 -21.31 -1.48 21.38
C MET A 186 -21.39 -0.03 20.93
N GLY A 187 -20.27 0.65 20.75
CA GLY A 187 -20.17 2.06 20.41
C GLY A 187 -18.97 2.72 21.06
N LEU A 188 -19.01 4.04 21.18
CA LEU A 188 -17.90 4.83 21.71
C LEU A 188 -18.39 5.82 22.77
N THR A 189 -17.59 6.04 23.82
CA THR A 189 -17.67 7.26 24.63
C THR A 189 -16.78 8.30 23.97
N ILE A 190 -17.37 9.40 23.49
CA ILE A 190 -16.67 10.48 22.83
C ILE A 190 -16.57 11.70 23.73
N THR A 191 -15.40 12.34 23.80
CA THR A 191 -15.26 13.66 24.43
C THR A 191 -15.27 14.71 23.33
N LYS A 192 -16.30 15.54 23.31
CA LYS A 192 -16.51 16.58 22.29
C LYS A 192 -15.54 17.76 22.46
N PRO A 193 -15.43 18.67 21.47
CA PRO A 193 -14.58 19.85 21.56
C PRO A 193 -14.88 20.75 22.76
N ASP A 194 -16.13 20.74 23.27
CA ASP A 194 -16.54 21.48 24.47
C ASP A 194 -16.15 20.78 25.80
N GLY A 195 -15.46 19.63 25.72
CA GLY A 195 -15.01 18.84 26.86
C GLY A 195 -16.07 17.91 27.46
N LYS A 196 -17.28 17.88 26.93
CA LYS A 196 -18.33 16.96 27.40
C LYS A 196 -18.15 15.56 26.82
N ALA A 197 -18.23 14.57 27.72
CA ALA A 197 -18.25 13.17 27.34
C ALA A 197 -19.68 12.67 27.12
N GLU A 198 -19.91 12.05 25.97
CA GLU A 198 -21.20 11.46 25.59
C GLU A 198 -21.01 10.00 25.16
N LYS A 199 -21.95 9.13 25.55
CA LYS A 199 -21.99 7.74 25.07
C LYS A 199 -22.81 7.69 23.80
N VAL A 200 -22.24 7.13 22.76
CA VAL A 200 -22.88 6.92 21.47
C VAL A 200 -22.81 5.43 21.12
N GLU A 201 -23.97 4.80 21.05
CA GLU A 201 -24.10 3.40 20.67
C GLU A 201 -24.16 3.23 19.15
N ALA A 202 -23.62 2.11 18.65
CA ALA A 202 -23.71 1.73 17.25
C ALA A 202 -23.73 0.22 17.10
N LYS A 203 -24.36 -0.27 16.03
CA LYS A 203 -24.38 -1.69 15.68
C LYS A 203 -23.04 -2.15 15.09
N VAL A 204 -22.36 -1.25 14.36
CA VAL A 204 -21.03 -1.48 13.78
C VAL A 204 -20.19 -0.22 13.96
N VAL A 205 -18.90 -0.41 14.25
CA VAL A 205 -17.88 0.63 14.23
C VAL A 205 -16.87 0.28 13.14
N ILE A 206 -16.49 1.25 12.32
CA ILE A 206 -15.36 1.12 11.37
C ILE A 206 -14.22 2.00 11.88
N ASP A 207 -13.11 1.36 12.24
CA ASP A 207 -11.86 2.03 12.55
C ASP A 207 -11.14 2.32 11.24
N ALA A 208 -11.18 3.58 10.83
CA ALA A 208 -10.44 4.13 9.70
C ALA A 208 -9.33 5.08 10.19
N THR A 209 -8.96 5.00 11.46
CA THR A 209 -7.77 5.69 11.95
C THR A 209 -6.54 5.07 11.29
N GLN A 210 -5.56 5.91 10.99
CA GLN A 210 -4.37 5.43 10.27
C GLN A 210 -3.53 4.43 11.10
N ASP A 211 -3.77 4.35 12.41
CA ASP A 211 -2.98 3.55 13.36
C ASP A 211 -3.83 2.49 14.09
N ALA A 212 -5.06 2.21 13.64
CA ALA A 212 -6.02 1.29 14.26
C ALA A 212 -6.23 1.58 15.77
N ASP A 213 -6.50 2.83 16.10
CA ASP A 213 -6.54 3.29 17.50
C ASP A 213 -7.73 2.72 18.26
N ILE A 214 -8.90 2.64 17.61
CA ILE A 214 -10.11 2.05 18.22
C ILE A 214 -9.95 0.53 18.37
N ALA A 215 -9.39 -0.14 17.38
CA ALA A 215 -9.12 -1.57 17.43
C ALA A 215 -8.12 -1.90 18.57
N ALA A 216 -7.03 -1.16 18.66
CA ALA A 216 -6.04 -1.32 19.74
C ALA A 216 -6.65 -1.06 21.12
N ALA A 217 -7.43 0.01 21.28
CA ALA A 217 -8.12 0.34 22.52
C ALA A 217 -9.21 -0.71 22.89
N SER A 218 -9.74 -1.42 21.90
CA SER A 218 -10.71 -2.51 22.10
C SER A 218 -10.06 -3.86 22.44
N GLY A 219 -8.71 -3.96 22.42
CA GLY A 219 -7.99 -5.20 22.73
C GLY A 219 -7.80 -6.14 21.53
N VAL A 220 -7.96 -5.64 20.31
CA VAL A 220 -7.62 -6.39 19.08
C VAL A 220 -6.12 -6.69 19.08
N PRO A 221 -5.69 -7.94 18.83
CA PRO A 221 -4.27 -8.24 18.69
C PRO A 221 -3.70 -7.62 17.40
N PHE A 222 -2.44 -7.17 17.45
CA PHE A 222 -1.75 -6.56 16.32
C PHE A 222 -0.24 -6.80 16.37
N SER A 223 0.42 -6.66 15.22
CA SER A 223 1.87 -6.49 15.11
C SER A 223 2.20 -5.01 14.84
N ILE A 224 3.45 -4.61 15.10
CA ILE A 224 3.96 -3.25 14.83
C ILE A 224 5.11 -3.34 13.85
N GLY A 225 5.06 -2.56 12.76
CA GLY A 225 6.09 -2.54 11.75
C GLY A 225 6.41 -3.96 11.25
N ARG A 226 7.69 -4.28 11.12
CA ARG A 226 8.16 -5.58 10.61
C ARG A 226 8.28 -6.68 11.69
N GLN A 227 7.43 -6.65 12.71
CA GLN A 227 7.46 -7.62 13.79
C GLN A 227 7.17 -9.06 13.31
N ASP A 228 6.34 -9.23 12.30
CA ASP A 228 5.97 -10.51 11.69
C ASP A 228 7.15 -11.23 10.99
N ILE A 229 8.18 -10.49 10.60
CA ILE A 229 9.42 -11.05 10.04
C ILE A 229 10.61 -10.92 11.02
N GLY A 230 10.34 -10.73 12.32
CA GLY A 230 11.36 -10.66 13.38
C GLY A 230 12.13 -9.33 13.45
N GLU A 231 11.66 -8.28 12.82
CA GLU A 231 12.28 -6.95 12.81
C GLU A 231 11.39 -5.87 13.45
N GLY A 232 10.75 -6.17 14.58
CA GLY A 232 9.74 -5.33 15.21
C GLY A 232 10.17 -3.90 15.59
N LYS A 233 11.47 -3.60 15.64
CA LYS A 233 11.96 -2.23 15.80
C LYS A 233 12.09 -1.48 14.49
N ALA A 234 12.10 -2.18 13.36
CA ALA A 234 12.21 -1.60 12.04
C ALA A 234 10.85 -1.07 11.59
N LYS A 235 10.80 0.20 11.23
CA LYS A 235 9.64 0.86 10.64
C LYS A 235 10.08 1.58 9.38
N MET A 236 9.24 1.59 8.36
CA MET A 236 9.49 2.34 7.13
C MET A 236 9.69 3.82 7.45
N ALA A 237 10.64 4.46 6.78
CA ALA A 237 10.88 5.89 6.91
C ALA A 237 9.60 6.71 6.73
N ALA A 238 9.41 7.73 7.58
CA ALA A 238 8.40 8.75 7.38
C ALA A 238 8.83 9.75 6.30
N THR A 239 7.89 10.53 5.77
CA THR A 239 8.18 11.63 4.86
C THR A 239 7.50 12.90 5.35
N LEU A 240 8.19 14.04 5.32
CA LEU A 240 7.56 15.34 5.35
C LEU A 240 7.56 15.90 3.93
N VAL A 241 6.38 16.04 3.34
CA VAL A 241 6.23 16.65 2.02
C VAL A 241 6.56 18.13 2.13
N PHE A 242 7.41 18.63 1.23
CA PHE A 242 7.71 20.06 1.14
C PHE A 242 7.25 20.62 -0.20
N ARG A 243 7.20 21.95 -0.30
CA ARG A 243 6.65 22.68 -1.44
C ARG A 243 7.66 23.63 -2.06
N MET A 244 7.58 23.78 -3.37
CA MET A 244 8.20 24.87 -4.11
C MET A 244 7.13 25.64 -4.89
N ASP A 245 7.26 26.96 -4.97
CA ASP A 245 6.40 27.85 -5.74
C ASP A 245 7.06 28.37 -7.02
N ASN A 246 6.36 29.26 -7.73
CA ASN A 246 6.75 29.80 -9.03
C ASN A 246 6.83 28.73 -10.14
N VAL A 247 5.93 27.75 -10.08
CA VAL A 247 5.84 26.62 -11.03
C VAL A 247 4.87 26.98 -12.16
N THR A 248 5.25 27.95 -12.98
CA THR A 248 4.45 28.36 -14.14
C THR A 248 4.33 27.24 -15.18
N ASN A 249 3.41 27.36 -16.12
CA ASN A 249 3.31 26.41 -17.23
C ASN A 249 4.60 26.35 -18.06
N GLU A 250 5.33 27.46 -18.19
CA GLU A 250 6.63 27.51 -18.88
C GLU A 250 7.68 26.73 -18.08
N ALA A 251 7.80 27.00 -16.78
CA ALA A 251 8.71 26.28 -15.89
C ALA A 251 8.46 24.76 -15.91
N TRP A 252 7.18 24.32 -15.88
CA TRP A 252 6.81 22.92 -15.98
C TRP A 252 7.22 22.27 -17.31
N ARG A 253 7.09 23.00 -18.42
CA ARG A 253 7.53 22.50 -19.74
C ARG A 253 9.04 22.33 -19.86
N ASN A 254 9.86 23.05 -19.06
CA ASN A 254 11.32 22.91 -19.09
C ASN A 254 11.80 21.52 -18.64
N PHE A 255 10.97 20.76 -17.91
CA PHE A 255 11.28 19.36 -17.59
C PHE A 255 11.11 18.40 -18.78
N LYS A 256 10.50 18.85 -19.89
CA LYS A 256 10.26 18.01 -21.07
C LYS A 256 11.57 17.66 -21.77
N GLY A 257 11.77 16.37 -21.99
CA GLY A 257 12.92 15.85 -22.73
C GLY A 257 14.16 15.59 -21.87
N LEU A 258 14.07 15.81 -20.55
CA LEU A 258 15.11 15.34 -19.64
C LEU A 258 15.10 13.82 -19.59
N GLU A 259 16.31 13.23 -19.71
CA GLU A 259 16.47 11.78 -19.75
C GLU A 259 16.14 11.14 -18.38
N GLY A 260 15.47 10.00 -18.40
CA GLY A 260 15.12 9.25 -17.19
C GLY A 260 13.99 9.85 -16.35
N LEU A 261 13.24 10.84 -16.90
CA LEU A 261 12.05 11.38 -16.24
C LEU A 261 10.75 10.86 -16.85
N GLY A 262 9.80 10.52 -15.96
CA GLY A 262 8.38 10.47 -16.31
C GLY A 262 7.75 11.84 -16.07
N LEU A 263 6.91 12.30 -17.00
CA LEU A 263 6.28 13.63 -16.96
C LEU A 263 4.89 13.59 -17.58
N ASP A 264 3.91 14.09 -16.85
CA ASP A 264 2.58 14.44 -17.38
C ASP A 264 2.19 15.88 -16.99
N SER A 265 0.92 16.26 -17.09
CA SER A 265 0.47 17.61 -16.74
C SER A 265 0.54 17.92 -15.25
N THR A 266 0.47 16.90 -14.41
CA THR A 266 0.33 17.03 -12.95
C THR A 266 1.45 16.36 -12.16
N SER A 267 2.24 15.47 -12.78
CA SER A 267 3.24 14.66 -12.09
C SER A 267 4.60 14.67 -12.78
N ILE A 268 5.67 14.62 -11.98
CA ILE A 268 7.04 14.32 -12.43
C ILE A 268 7.63 13.27 -11.49
N TRP A 269 8.30 12.25 -12.06
CA TRP A 269 9.07 11.28 -11.27
C TRP A 269 10.40 10.97 -11.94
N GLY A 270 11.42 10.69 -11.13
CA GLY A 270 12.77 10.42 -11.58
C GLY A 270 13.82 11.22 -10.83
N PHE A 271 14.73 11.91 -11.52
CA PHE A 271 15.87 12.63 -10.94
C PHE A 271 16.71 11.73 -10.02
N GLY A 272 17.18 10.58 -10.54
CA GLY A 272 17.92 9.59 -9.77
C GLY A 272 19.12 10.14 -9.02
N ASP A 273 19.80 11.14 -9.58
CA ASP A 273 20.96 11.80 -9.00
C ASP A 273 20.62 12.68 -7.78
N ALA A 274 19.36 12.98 -7.53
CA ALA A 274 18.94 13.65 -6.29
C ALA A 274 19.35 12.85 -5.05
N ARG A 275 19.50 11.52 -5.17
CA ARG A 275 20.01 10.65 -4.09
C ARG A 275 21.43 11.00 -3.62
N LYS A 276 22.18 11.81 -4.37
CA LYS A 276 23.52 12.29 -4.02
C LYS A 276 23.50 13.47 -3.05
N TYR A 277 22.31 13.97 -2.70
CA TYR A 277 22.13 15.02 -1.68
C TYR A 277 22.84 14.63 -0.38
N PRO A 278 23.76 15.47 0.15
CA PRO A 278 24.38 15.24 1.45
C PRO A 278 23.50 15.79 2.57
N PRO A 279 22.76 14.95 3.31
CA PRO A 279 21.88 15.43 4.36
C PRO A 279 22.65 15.99 5.56
N SER A 280 22.03 16.89 6.32
CA SER A 280 22.64 17.48 7.53
C SER A 280 22.94 16.43 8.61
N ASP A 281 22.13 15.38 8.69
CA ASP A 281 22.34 14.20 9.55
C ASP A 281 21.95 12.93 8.79
N PRO A 282 22.93 12.16 8.25
CA PRO A 282 22.66 10.92 7.50
C PRO A 282 21.96 9.84 8.34
N ASN A 283 22.05 9.88 9.68
CA ASN A 283 21.35 8.91 10.52
C ASN A 283 19.84 9.19 10.62
N LYS A 284 19.42 10.40 10.24
CA LYS A 284 18.03 10.84 10.36
C LYS A 284 17.33 11.06 9.02
N VAL A 285 18.06 11.49 8.00
CA VAL A 285 17.45 11.90 6.73
C VAL A 285 18.20 11.35 5.54
N LYS A 286 17.45 11.01 4.50
CA LYS A 286 17.92 10.69 3.15
C LYS A 286 16.90 11.21 2.16
N ILE A 287 17.31 11.52 0.93
CA ILE A 287 16.34 11.70 -0.16
C ILE A 287 16.45 10.56 -1.18
N ARG A 288 15.31 10.28 -1.81
CA ARG A 288 15.19 9.33 -2.93
C ARG A 288 15.25 10.08 -4.26
N SER A 289 15.00 9.36 -5.35
CA SER A 289 14.52 9.98 -6.59
C SER A 289 13.29 10.82 -6.32
N LEU A 290 13.10 11.89 -7.08
CA LEU A 290 11.99 12.81 -6.84
C LEU A 290 10.68 12.20 -7.31
N ASN A 291 9.63 12.38 -6.50
CA ASN A 291 8.24 12.17 -6.83
C ASN A 291 7.51 13.48 -6.54
N ILE A 292 7.02 14.13 -7.59
CA ILE A 292 6.54 15.51 -7.57
C ILE A 292 5.12 15.55 -8.10
N GLY A 293 4.20 16.14 -7.34
CA GLY A 293 2.84 16.46 -7.78
C GLY A 293 2.64 17.96 -7.88
N ARG A 294 1.98 18.40 -8.97
CA ARG A 294 1.69 19.79 -9.25
C ARG A 294 0.33 20.20 -8.68
N GLU A 295 0.23 21.42 -8.16
CA GLU A 295 -1.02 22.03 -7.72
C GLU A 295 -1.49 23.13 -8.68
N ASN A 296 -2.74 23.59 -8.50
CA ASN A 296 -3.39 24.57 -9.37
C ASN A 296 -3.00 26.03 -9.05
N ASN A 297 -2.12 26.25 -8.06
CA ASN A 297 -1.65 27.58 -7.61
C ASN A 297 -0.18 27.85 -7.96
N GLU A 298 0.34 27.22 -9.02
CA GLU A 298 1.75 27.33 -9.41
C GLU A 298 2.73 26.81 -8.34
N THR A 299 2.31 25.84 -7.54
CA THR A 299 3.18 25.11 -6.61
C THR A 299 3.35 23.66 -7.02
N MET A 300 4.35 23.01 -6.46
CA MET A 300 4.56 21.56 -6.55
C MET A 300 5.01 21.00 -5.21
N LEU A 301 4.59 19.77 -4.96
CA LEU A 301 4.84 19.02 -3.72
C LEU A 301 5.82 17.90 -3.97
N PHE A 302 6.72 17.67 -3.02
CA PHE A 302 7.79 16.70 -3.10
C PHE A 302 7.62 15.59 -2.07
N ASN A 303 7.25 14.40 -2.52
CA ASN A 303 7.27 13.17 -1.74
C ASN A 303 8.60 12.43 -1.97
N THR A 304 9.69 12.89 -1.38
CA THR A 304 11.04 12.37 -1.63
C THR A 304 11.91 12.18 -0.39
N MET A 305 11.65 12.96 0.68
CA MET A 305 12.43 12.91 1.92
C MET A 305 12.07 11.65 2.72
N GLN A 306 13.08 10.95 3.23
CA GLN A 306 12.95 9.83 4.16
C GLN A 306 13.50 10.25 5.52
N ILE A 307 12.64 10.21 6.55
CA ILE A 307 12.99 10.54 7.94
C ILE A 307 12.96 9.25 8.74
N TYR A 308 14.09 8.88 9.33
CA TYR A 308 14.27 7.64 10.06
C TYR A 308 14.00 7.77 11.56
N GLY A 309 13.64 6.66 12.17
CA GLY A 309 13.48 6.56 13.63
C GLY A 309 12.23 7.25 14.18
N VAL A 310 11.24 7.55 13.31
CA VAL A 310 9.94 8.06 13.75
C VAL A 310 9.10 6.90 14.27
N ASP A 311 8.64 7.00 15.51
CA ASP A 311 7.59 6.13 16.05
C ASP A 311 6.23 6.80 15.87
N PRO A 312 5.36 6.28 14.99
CA PRO A 312 4.05 6.89 14.73
C PRO A 312 3.10 6.83 15.93
N LEU A 313 3.36 5.93 16.88
CA LEU A 313 2.54 5.75 18.08
C LEU A 313 3.02 6.61 19.27
N ASP A 314 4.11 7.36 19.10
CA ASP A 314 4.64 8.31 20.08
C ASP A 314 4.52 9.74 19.52
N PRO A 315 3.59 10.58 20.03
CA PRO A 315 3.40 11.97 19.57
C PRO A 315 4.68 12.82 19.63
N GLU A 316 5.55 12.60 20.63
CA GLU A 316 6.82 13.32 20.73
C GLU A 316 7.79 12.90 19.62
N SER A 317 7.81 11.61 19.27
CA SER A 317 8.60 11.11 18.14
C SER A 317 8.13 11.70 16.81
N VAL A 318 6.82 11.77 16.62
CA VAL A 318 6.22 12.41 15.43
C VAL A 318 6.60 13.90 15.38
N ALA A 319 6.49 14.63 16.49
CA ALA A 319 6.88 16.05 16.56
C ALA A 319 8.36 16.24 16.24
N ARG A 320 9.25 15.40 16.78
CA ARG A 320 10.69 15.42 16.44
C ARG A 320 10.93 15.14 14.94
N GLY A 321 10.19 14.20 14.36
CA GLY A 321 10.24 13.91 12.92
C GLY A 321 9.84 15.12 12.07
N MET A 322 8.77 15.83 12.45
CA MET A 322 8.34 17.07 11.82
C MET A 322 9.44 18.14 11.86
N GLU A 323 10.11 18.31 13.00
CA GLU A 323 11.19 19.29 13.16
C GLU A 323 12.40 18.97 12.28
N VAL A 324 12.79 17.68 12.22
CA VAL A 324 13.85 17.22 11.32
C VAL A 324 13.50 17.57 9.87
N GLY A 325 12.29 17.23 9.43
CA GLY A 325 11.86 17.50 8.06
C GLY A 325 11.78 19.01 7.73
N LYS A 326 11.24 19.83 8.63
CA LYS A 326 11.18 21.30 8.46
C LYS A 326 12.57 21.93 8.33
N LYS A 327 13.53 21.44 9.11
CA LYS A 327 14.92 21.93 9.04
C LYS A 327 15.62 21.52 7.74
N GLU A 328 15.37 20.30 7.27
CA GLU A 328 16.06 19.75 6.10
C GLU A 328 15.48 20.22 4.77
N SER A 329 14.15 20.49 4.70
CA SER A 329 13.46 20.84 3.46
C SER A 329 14.09 22.03 2.71
N PRO A 330 14.42 23.19 3.33
CA PRO A 330 15.06 24.30 2.62
C PRO A 330 16.46 23.94 2.10
N LEU A 331 17.21 23.10 2.81
CA LEU A 331 18.53 22.64 2.38
C LEU A 331 18.44 21.75 1.14
N ILE A 332 17.41 20.89 1.07
CA ILE A 332 17.11 20.09 -0.11
C ILE A 332 16.77 21.00 -1.29
N VAL A 333 15.92 22.00 -1.10
CA VAL A 333 15.55 22.96 -2.15
C VAL A 333 16.79 23.70 -2.68
N ASP A 334 17.67 24.16 -1.81
CA ASP A 334 18.93 24.82 -2.21
C ASP A 334 19.83 23.89 -3.01
N TYR A 335 19.89 22.62 -2.63
CA TYR A 335 20.62 21.60 -3.39
C TYR A 335 20.01 21.36 -4.77
N LEU A 336 18.70 21.22 -4.87
CA LEU A 336 17.99 21.01 -6.14
C LEU A 336 18.21 22.19 -7.08
N LYS A 337 18.10 23.42 -6.60
CA LYS A 337 18.35 24.65 -7.38
C LYS A 337 19.79 24.74 -7.92
N LYS A 338 20.77 24.26 -7.16
CA LYS A 338 22.19 24.23 -7.60
C LYS A 338 22.49 23.10 -8.57
N THR A 339 21.78 21.97 -8.45
CA THR A 339 22.05 20.75 -9.20
C THR A 339 21.30 20.69 -10.53
N TYR A 340 20.07 21.22 -10.55
CA TYR A 340 19.18 21.13 -11.71
C TYR A 340 18.70 22.53 -12.11
N PRO A 341 19.10 23.04 -13.29
CA PRO A 341 18.74 24.37 -13.77
C PRO A 341 17.23 24.63 -13.83
N GLU A 342 16.42 23.59 -14.01
CA GLU A 342 14.97 23.64 -14.10
C GLU A 342 14.32 24.18 -12.81
N PHE A 343 14.95 23.97 -11.64
CA PHE A 343 14.49 24.47 -10.36
C PHE A 343 15.04 25.86 -9.98
N ALA A 344 15.94 26.42 -10.76
CA ALA A 344 16.70 27.63 -10.38
C ALA A 344 15.81 28.84 -9.98
N ASN A 345 14.69 29.01 -10.67
CA ASN A 345 13.75 30.14 -10.45
C ASN A 345 12.61 29.83 -9.48
N MET A 346 12.57 28.65 -8.89
CA MET A 346 11.55 28.26 -7.93
C MET A 346 12.00 28.56 -6.50
N ASN A 347 11.06 28.72 -5.56
CA ASN A 347 11.39 29.03 -4.18
C ASN A 347 10.81 28.00 -3.24
N TYR A 348 11.42 27.86 -2.07
CA TYR A 348 10.85 27.08 -0.97
C TYR A 348 9.56 27.70 -0.47
N ALA A 349 8.46 26.96 -0.41
CA ALA A 349 7.12 27.40 -0.05
C ALA A 349 6.54 26.68 1.19
N GLY A 350 7.40 26.12 2.03
CA GLY A 350 6.99 25.46 3.27
C GLY A 350 6.84 23.93 3.16
N THR A 351 6.19 23.35 4.18
CA THR A 351 5.95 21.91 4.30
C THR A 351 4.48 21.60 4.53
N ALA A 352 4.12 20.34 4.38
CA ALA A 352 2.86 19.80 4.87
C ALA A 352 2.75 19.94 6.40
N SER A 353 1.54 19.90 6.93
CA SER A 353 1.25 20.00 8.37
C SER A 353 1.32 18.64 9.09
N GLU A 354 1.28 17.54 8.36
CA GLU A 354 1.38 16.18 8.89
C GLU A 354 2.49 15.39 8.20
N LEU A 355 3.09 14.43 8.95
CA LEU A 355 4.01 13.46 8.36
C LEU A 355 3.26 12.39 7.58
N TYR A 356 3.79 12.01 6.43
CA TYR A 356 3.42 10.77 5.77
C TYR A 356 4.04 9.60 6.52
N ILE A 357 3.25 8.95 7.33
CA ILE A 357 3.58 7.69 8.01
C ILE A 357 3.08 6.54 7.14
N ARG A 358 3.96 5.60 6.81
CA ARG A 358 3.63 4.47 5.92
C ARG A 358 3.15 3.25 6.67
N GLU A 359 3.64 3.05 7.89
CA GLU A 359 3.48 1.82 8.65
C GLU A 359 3.41 2.09 10.15
N SER A 360 2.48 1.41 10.84
CA SER A 360 2.35 1.45 12.29
C SER A 360 1.87 0.08 12.79
N ARG A 361 0.60 -0.04 13.24
CA ARG A 361 -0.01 -1.31 13.61
C ARG A 361 -0.56 -2.02 12.37
N HIS A 362 -0.50 -3.34 12.40
CA HIS A 362 -1.20 -4.27 11.50
C HIS A 362 -2.03 -5.19 12.39
N ILE A 363 -3.37 -5.10 12.33
CA ILE A 363 -4.22 -5.95 13.16
C ILE A 363 -4.13 -7.42 12.74
N TYR A 364 -4.45 -8.33 13.66
CA TYR A 364 -4.75 -9.72 13.32
C TYR A 364 -6.24 -9.87 13.08
N GLY A 365 -6.62 -10.20 11.84
CA GLY A 365 -7.99 -10.42 11.39
C GLY A 365 -8.29 -11.90 11.13
N GLU A 366 -9.54 -12.19 10.75
CA GLU A 366 -10.01 -13.53 10.33
C GLU A 366 -9.24 -14.08 9.12
N TYR A 367 -8.60 -13.23 8.37
CA TYR A 367 -7.60 -13.55 7.36
C TYR A 367 -6.49 -12.50 7.42
N ARG A 368 -5.26 -12.94 7.22
CA ARG A 368 -4.13 -12.04 7.10
C ARG A 368 -3.58 -12.14 5.68
N LEU A 369 -3.64 -11.05 4.93
CA LEU A 369 -3.12 -11.00 3.57
C LEU A 369 -1.62 -11.27 3.60
N SER A 370 -1.20 -12.36 2.94
CA SER A 370 0.19 -12.82 2.90
C SER A 370 0.92 -12.39 1.63
N LEU A 371 2.26 -12.46 1.63
CA LEU A 371 3.02 -12.25 0.40
C LEU A 371 2.69 -13.31 -0.65
N ALA A 372 2.39 -14.55 -0.25
CA ALA A 372 1.98 -15.61 -1.17
C ALA A 372 0.73 -15.24 -1.98
N ASP A 373 -0.25 -14.58 -1.34
CA ASP A 373 -1.46 -14.11 -2.04
C ASP A 373 -1.13 -13.13 -3.17
N VAL A 374 -0.21 -12.20 -2.91
CA VAL A 374 0.20 -11.18 -3.86
C VAL A 374 1.13 -11.76 -4.94
N LEU A 375 2.10 -12.58 -4.54
CA LEU A 375 3.07 -13.23 -5.44
C LEU A 375 2.39 -14.17 -6.44
N GLU A 376 1.36 -14.91 -5.98
CA GLU A 376 0.58 -15.82 -6.79
C GLU A 376 -0.61 -15.16 -7.50
N ASN A 377 -0.81 -13.87 -7.32
CA ASN A 377 -1.96 -13.14 -7.86
C ASN A 377 -3.29 -13.85 -7.52
N ARG A 378 -3.50 -14.22 -6.25
CA ARG A 378 -4.66 -15.05 -5.86
C ARG A 378 -5.97 -14.29 -5.92
N ASP A 379 -6.99 -14.90 -6.53
CA ASP A 379 -8.38 -14.50 -6.37
C ASP A 379 -8.99 -15.23 -5.17
N LYS A 380 -9.46 -14.48 -4.19
CA LYS A 380 -10.11 -15.04 -3.00
C LYS A 380 -11.62 -15.03 -3.18
N TRP A 381 -12.30 -16.07 -2.68
CA TRP A 381 -13.76 -16.20 -2.76
C TRP A 381 -14.52 -15.01 -2.13
N ASP A 382 -13.89 -14.36 -1.15
CA ASP A 382 -14.39 -13.20 -0.42
C ASP A 382 -13.64 -11.90 -0.79
N ALA A 383 -12.98 -11.86 -1.96
CA ALA A 383 -12.32 -10.64 -2.43
C ALA A 383 -13.34 -9.51 -2.62
N ILE A 384 -13.07 -8.36 -2.02
CA ILE A 384 -13.91 -7.15 -2.04
C ILE A 384 -13.29 -5.98 -2.81
N ALA A 385 -12.02 -6.10 -3.13
CA ALA A 385 -11.27 -5.17 -3.97
C ALA A 385 -10.06 -5.90 -4.55
N TYR A 386 -9.45 -5.32 -5.58
CA TYR A 386 -8.24 -5.87 -6.21
C TYR A 386 -7.12 -4.84 -6.21
N GLY A 387 -5.89 -5.33 -5.94
CA GLY A 387 -4.65 -4.56 -6.03
C GLY A 387 -3.75 -5.05 -7.17
N SER A 388 -2.94 -4.13 -7.71
CA SER A 388 -1.90 -4.41 -8.70
C SER A 388 -0.68 -3.49 -8.54
N TYR A 389 -0.67 -2.66 -7.51
CA TYR A 389 0.46 -1.78 -7.25
C TYR A 389 1.69 -2.57 -6.82
N ASP A 390 2.87 -2.07 -7.17
CA ASP A 390 4.14 -2.68 -6.77
C ASP A 390 4.23 -2.84 -5.25
N VAL A 391 4.78 -3.97 -4.79
CA VAL A 391 5.08 -4.17 -3.37
C VAL A 391 6.30 -3.31 -2.99
N ASP A 392 6.04 -2.05 -2.66
CA ASP A 392 7.05 -1.02 -2.35
C ASP A 392 7.39 -1.01 -0.86
N ILE A 393 8.58 -1.52 -0.52
CA ILE A 393 9.12 -1.54 0.83
C ILE A 393 10.15 -0.43 0.98
N GLN A 394 9.84 0.56 1.80
CA GLN A 394 10.71 1.71 2.04
C GLN A 394 11.85 1.37 2.99
N SER A 395 12.97 2.13 2.87
CA SER A 395 14.12 1.98 3.74
C SER A 395 13.81 2.25 5.22
N ILE A 396 14.55 1.58 6.09
CA ILE A 396 14.44 1.71 7.56
C ILE A 396 15.60 2.51 8.18
N ASN A 397 16.66 2.73 7.43
CA ASN A 397 17.85 3.51 7.83
C ASN A 397 18.61 3.99 6.58
N TYR A 398 19.66 4.77 6.78
CA TYR A 398 20.44 5.39 5.69
C TYR A 398 21.12 4.37 4.77
N SER A 399 21.61 3.26 5.28
CA SER A 399 22.30 2.22 4.50
C SER A 399 21.32 1.31 3.74
N ASP A 400 20.05 1.26 4.15
CA ASP A 400 19.00 0.56 3.44
C ASP A 400 18.50 1.40 2.26
N VAL A 401 18.33 0.79 1.10
CA VAL A 401 17.84 1.47 -0.11
C VAL A 401 16.35 1.30 -0.34
N GLY A 402 15.69 0.46 0.50
CA GLY A 402 14.35 -0.01 0.20
C GLY A 402 14.33 -0.97 -0.99
N THR A 403 13.19 -1.57 -1.28
CA THR A 403 13.10 -2.58 -2.34
C THR A 403 11.68 -2.62 -2.91
N ILE A 404 11.59 -2.74 -4.24
CA ILE A 404 10.38 -3.26 -4.88
C ILE A 404 10.49 -4.78 -4.84
N MET A 405 9.63 -5.40 -4.03
CA MET A 405 9.63 -6.85 -3.87
C MET A 405 9.16 -7.57 -5.12
N LEU A 406 8.07 -7.10 -5.68
CA LEU A 406 7.48 -7.60 -6.94
C LEU A 406 6.43 -6.60 -7.45
N SER A 407 6.05 -6.77 -8.72
CA SER A 407 4.92 -6.10 -9.37
C SER A 407 3.84 -7.14 -9.67
N PRO A 408 2.76 -7.21 -8.86
CA PRO A 408 1.68 -8.15 -9.09
C PRO A 408 0.82 -7.74 -10.29
N MET A 409 0.19 -8.73 -10.94
CA MET A 409 -0.77 -8.45 -12.02
C MET A 409 -2.13 -8.03 -11.46
N GLN A 410 -2.68 -8.85 -10.55
CA GLN A 410 -3.94 -8.60 -9.86
C GLN A 410 -4.09 -9.60 -8.70
N TYR A 411 -4.28 -9.10 -7.49
CA TYR A 411 -4.58 -9.94 -6.33
C TYR A 411 -5.83 -9.44 -5.60
N GLY A 412 -6.60 -10.36 -5.03
CA GLY A 412 -7.82 -10.04 -4.29
C GLY A 412 -7.54 -9.75 -2.81
N VAL A 413 -8.14 -8.68 -2.28
CA VAL A 413 -8.17 -8.38 -0.84
C VAL A 413 -9.41 -9.03 -0.23
N PRO A 414 -9.25 -10.04 0.66
CA PRO A 414 -10.38 -10.71 1.29
C PRO A 414 -11.13 -9.82 2.27
N PHE A 415 -12.45 -9.90 2.32
CA PHE A 415 -13.25 -9.19 3.34
C PHE A 415 -12.82 -9.54 4.76
N ARG A 416 -12.44 -10.79 5.01
CA ARG A 416 -11.95 -11.26 6.31
C ARG A 416 -10.70 -10.53 6.80
N SER A 417 -9.94 -9.85 5.93
CA SER A 417 -8.80 -9.01 6.33
C SER A 417 -9.22 -7.73 7.05
N LEU A 418 -10.49 -7.34 6.94
CA LEU A 418 -11.04 -6.17 7.63
C LEU A 418 -11.69 -6.54 8.97
N VAL A 419 -11.91 -7.83 9.25
CA VAL A 419 -12.62 -8.33 10.44
C VAL A 419 -11.60 -8.72 11.50
N PRO A 420 -11.43 -7.92 12.58
CA PRO A 420 -10.40 -8.16 13.59
C PRO A 420 -10.74 -9.40 14.45
N LEU A 421 -9.69 -10.09 14.92
CA LEU A 421 -9.86 -11.16 15.91
C LEU A 421 -10.31 -10.59 17.26
N LYS A 422 -11.04 -11.39 18.03
CA LYS A 422 -11.45 -11.17 19.43
C LYS A 422 -12.41 -10.01 19.71
N VAL A 423 -12.74 -9.19 18.71
CA VAL A 423 -13.68 -8.09 18.88
C VAL A 423 -14.73 -8.14 17.78
N ASP A 424 -16.00 -8.28 18.15
CA ASP A 424 -17.15 -8.24 17.25
C ASP A 424 -17.73 -6.83 17.17
N GLY A 425 -18.49 -6.52 16.10
CA GLY A 425 -19.04 -5.18 15.89
C GLY A 425 -18.01 -4.17 15.37
N LEU A 426 -16.81 -4.61 15.01
CA LEU A 426 -15.72 -3.77 14.52
C LEU A 426 -15.22 -4.24 13.14
N LEU A 427 -14.93 -3.28 12.26
CA LEU A 427 -14.12 -3.44 11.05
C LEU A 427 -12.94 -2.49 11.09
N VAL A 428 -11.83 -2.86 10.49
CA VAL A 428 -10.63 -2.00 10.35
C VAL A 428 -10.30 -1.86 8.88
N VAL A 429 -10.17 -0.62 8.40
CA VAL A 429 -9.89 -0.32 7.00
C VAL A 429 -8.58 0.47 6.84
N GLY A 430 -8.11 0.59 5.60
CA GLY A 430 -6.88 1.30 5.29
C GLY A 430 -5.61 0.51 5.62
N ARG A 431 -4.52 1.23 5.86
CA ARG A 431 -3.18 0.64 5.99
C ARG A 431 -2.98 -0.26 7.21
N SER A 432 -3.83 -0.14 8.23
CA SER A 432 -3.75 -0.93 9.46
C SER A 432 -4.63 -2.19 9.45
N ALA A 433 -5.29 -2.51 8.33
CA ALA A 433 -6.01 -3.76 8.16
C ALA A 433 -5.06 -4.98 8.30
N SER A 434 -5.63 -6.19 8.29
CA SER A 434 -4.89 -7.43 8.54
C SER A 434 -4.03 -7.84 7.35
N PHE A 435 -2.87 -7.21 7.23
CA PHE A 435 -1.85 -7.47 6.21
C PHE A 435 -0.52 -7.80 6.88
N ASP A 436 0.25 -8.74 6.29
CA ASP A 436 1.67 -8.89 6.62
C ASP A 436 2.46 -7.67 6.13
N THR A 437 3.62 -7.39 6.76
CA THR A 437 4.41 -6.19 6.45
C THR A 437 4.83 -6.10 4.99
N ILE A 438 5.08 -7.22 4.31
CA ILE A 438 5.55 -7.19 2.91
C ILE A 438 4.39 -6.92 1.95
N PRO A 439 3.27 -7.69 1.91
CA PRO A 439 2.14 -7.38 1.05
C PRO A 439 1.50 -6.00 1.35
N HIS A 440 1.62 -5.53 2.59
CA HIS A 440 1.25 -4.17 2.97
C HIS A 440 1.90 -3.11 2.07
N GLY A 441 3.12 -3.33 1.56
CA GLY A 441 3.79 -2.43 0.61
C GLY A 441 2.95 -2.09 -0.62
N SER A 442 2.07 -3.01 -1.05
CA SER A 442 1.09 -2.81 -2.13
C SER A 442 -0.31 -2.48 -1.58
N ALA A 443 -0.74 -3.18 -0.51
CA ALA A 443 -2.12 -3.11 -0.04
C ALA A 443 -2.47 -1.80 0.70
N ARG A 444 -1.49 -0.99 1.09
CA ARG A 444 -1.67 0.31 1.78
C ARG A 444 -1.96 1.50 0.86
N VAL A 445 -1.94 1.32 -0.46
CA VAL A 445 -2.17 2.45 -1.38
C VAL A 445 -3.59 2.96 -1.29
N ILE A 446 -3.75 4.28 -1.36
CA ILE A 446 -5.01 4.98 -1.10
C ILE A 446 -6.17 4.46 -1.96
N PRO A 447 -6.03 4.26 -3.29
CA PRO A 447 -7.14 3.77 -4.11
C PRO A 447 -7.69 2.41 -3.64
N LEU A 448 -6.81 1.49 -3.23
CA LEU A 448 -7.20 0.18 -2.72
C LEU A 448 -7.83 0.30 -1.33
N GLY A 449 -7.28 1.18 -0.47
CA GLY A 449 -7.87 1.51 0.83
C GLY A 449 -9.28 2.07 0.70
N MET A 450 -9.52 3.00 -0.23
CA MET A 450 -10.84 3.56 -0.52
C MET A 450 -11.83 2.48 -0.98
N ALA A 451 -11.41 1.58 -1.88
CA ALA A 451 -12.27 0.48 -2.37
C ALA A 451 -12.62 -0.52 -1.26
N THR A 452 -11.67 -0.91 -0.41
CA THR A 452 -11.94 -1.80 0.73
C THR A 452 -12.84 -1.15 1.77
N ALA A 453 -12.70 0.16 1.98
CA ALA A 453 -13.53 0.94 2.89
C ALA A 453 -14.97 1.11 2.37
N GLU A 454 -15.16 1.32 1.06
CA GLU A 454 -16.48 1.27 0.42
C GLU A 454 -17.17 -0.08 0.70
N ALA A 455 -16.43 -1.17 0.55
CA ALA A 455 -16.94 -2.51 0.83
C ALA A 455 -17.29 -2.70 2.31
N ALA A 456 -16.52 -2.12 3.24
CA ALA A 456 -16.80 -2.18 4.67
C ALA A 456 -18.12 -1.49 5.03
N GLY A 457 -18.39 -0.28 4.49
CA GLY A 457 -19.66 0.43 4.69
C GLY A 457 -20.87 -0.35 4.15
N ALA A 458 -20.74 -0.95 2.97
CA ALA A 458 -21.80 -1.79 2.39
C ALA A 458 -22.02 -3.10 3.18
N ALA A 459 -20.93 -3.69 3.72
CA ALA A 459 -20.97 -4.89 4.55
C ALA A 459 -21.66 -4.62 5.89
N ALA A 460 -21.39 -3.47 6.53
CA ALA A 460 -22.08 -3.05 7.75
C ALA A 460 -23.60 -3.02 7.53
N SER A 461 -24.08 -2.41 6.45
CA SER A 461 -25.51 -2.42 6.10
C SER A 461 -26.06 -3.82 5.88
N LEU A 462 -25.30 -4.70 5.23
CA LEU A 462 -25.74 -6.07 4.98
C LEU A 462 -25.80 -6.90 6.28
N ALA A 463 -24.84 -6.76 7.17
CA ALA A 463 -24.81 -7.42 8.46
C ALA A 463 -26.01 -6.98 9.33
N ILE A 464 -26.22 -5.68 9.46
CA ILE A 464 -27.33 -5.09 10.22
C ILE A 464 -28.69 -5.57 9.68
N SER A 465 -28.87 -5.57 8.35
CA SER A 465 -30.14 -5.97 7.72
C SER A 465 -30.44 -7.47 7.84
N ASN A 466 -29.46 -8.29 8.22
CA ASN A 466 -29.62 -9.73 8.45
C ASN A 466 -29.51 -10.11 9.95
N ASP A 467 -29.48 -9.11 10.84
CA ASP A 467 -29.37 -9.28 12.29
C ASP A 467 -28.20 -10.18 12.71
N MET A 468 -27.00 -9.86 12.18
CA MET A 468 -25.78 -10.63 12.41
C MET A 468 -24.56 -9.72 12.58
N THR A 469 -23.51 -10.27 13.14
CA THR A 469 -22.22 -9.59 13.25
C THR A 469 -21.50 -9.57 11.89
N VAL A 470 -20.56 -8.64 11.71
CA VAL A 470 -19.69 -8.58 10.52
C VAL A 470 -18.79 -9.82 10.41
N ARG A 471 -18.47 -10.48 11.54
CA ARG A 471 -17.73 -11.74 11.59
C ARG A 471 -18.55 -12.90 11.00
N GLU A 472 -19.80 -13.07 11.45
CA GLU A 472 -20.71 -14.07 10.89
C GLU A 472 -20.95 -13.85 9.39
N LEU A 473 -21.11 -12.59 8.98
CA LEU A 473 -21.18 -12.25 7.55
C LEU A 473 -19.92 -12.72 6.81
N SER A 474 -18.71 -12.50 7.36
CA SER A 474 -17.44 -12.84 6.73
C SER A 474 -17.27 -14.34 6.47
N GLN A 475 -17.95 -15.17 7.23
CA GLN A 475 -17.90 -16.64 7.11
C GLN A 475 -18.95 -17.20 6.16
N SER A 476 -19.92 -16.37 5.71
CA SER A 476 -21.02 -16.79 4.86
C SER A 476 -20.73 -16.54 3.38
N THR A 477 -20.37 -17.60 2.63
CA THR A 477 -20.16 -17.51 1.17
C THR A 477 -21.35 -16.93 0.41
N LYS A 478 -22.58 -17.26 0.88
CA LYS A 478 -23.83 -16.72 0.31
C LYS A 478 -23.95 -15.19 0.51
N LEU A 479 -23.63 -14.69 1.69
CA LEU A 479 -23.75 -13.27 2.00
C LEU A 479 -22.58 -12.47 1.40
N ILE A 480 -21.38 -13.01 1.37
CA ILE A 480 -20.26 -12.42 0.64
C ILE A 480 -20.59 -12.32 -0.85
N SER A 481 -21.17 -13.36 -1.47
CA SER A 481 -21.65 -13.26 -2.86
C SER A 481 -22.72 -12.16 -3.04
N LYS A 482 -23.60 -11.97 -2.05
CA LYS A 482 -24.60 -10.89 -2.07
C LYS A 482 -23.93 -9.52 -1.91
N LEU A 483 -22.94 -9.41 -1.02
CA LEU A 483 -22.14 -8.20 -0.84
C LEU A 483 -21.43 -7.82 -2.16
N ARG A 484 -20.68 -8.75 -2.77
CA ARG A 484 -19.99 -8.53 -4.03
C ARG A 484 -20.94 -8.05 -5.15
N LYS A 485 -22.12 -8.68 -5.28
CA LYS A 485 -23.15 -8.24 -6.25
C LYS A 485 -23.68 -6.82 -5.95
N LYS A 486 -23.81 -6.47 -4.67
CA LYS A 486 -24.22 -5.13 -4.24
C LYS A 486 -23.16 -4.09 -4.62
N LEU A 487 -21.89 -4.37 -4.36
CA LEU A 487 -20.76 -3.51 -4.70
C LEU A 487 -20.65 -3.29 -6.21
N VAL A 488 -20.78 -4.35 -7.03
CA VAL A 488 -20.79 -4.24 -8.48
C VAL A 488 -21.97 -3.37 -8.95
N LYS A 489 -23.16 -3.51 -8.35
CA LYS A 489 -24.31 -2.65 -8.66
C LYS A 489 -24.05 -1.18 -8.31
N GLN A 490 -23.18 -0.90 -7.35
CA GLN A 490 -22.79 0.44 -6.91
C GLN A 490 -21.63 1.02 -7.72
N GLY A 491 -21.12 0.30 -8.71
CA GLY A 491 -20.09 0.77 -9.64
C GLY A 491 -18.70 0.18 -9.44
N MET A 492 -18.47 -0.66 -8.41
CA MET A 492 -17.17 -1.34 -8.26
C MET A 492 -16.96 -2.40 -9.33
N ASP A 493 -15.75 -2.49 -9.88
CA ASP A 493 -15.34 -3.66 -10.69
C ASP A 493 -14.72 -4.73 -9.79
N LEU A 494 -15.42 -5.83 -9.61
CA LEU A 494 -14.94 -7.01 -8.89
C LEU A 494 -14.67 -8.19 -9.82
N THR A 495 -14.26 -7.89 -11.05
CA THR A 495 -13.85 -8.89 -12.03
C THR A 495 -12.39 -9.27 -11.81
N TYR A 496 -12.13 -10.58 -11.59
CA TYR A 496 -10.77 -11.09 -11.69
C TYR A 496 -10.45 -11.34 -13.15
N GLU A 497 -9.49 -10.61 -13.69
CA GLU A 497 -9.14 -10.66 -15.11
C GLU A 497 -8.31 -11.90 -15.45
N LYS A 498 -8.42 -12.37 -16.69
CA LYS A 498 -7.58 -13.45 -17.18
C LYS A 498 -6.27 -12.87 -17.73
N PHE A 499 -5.15 -13.35 -17.20
CA PHE A 499 -3.80 -13.01 -17.66
C PHE A 499 -2.90 -14.23 -17.61
N GLU A 500 -1.79 -14.18 -18.32
CA GLU A 500 -0.76 -15.23 -18.23
C GLU A 500 -0.01 -15.11 -16.89
N GLN A 501 0.06 -16.22 -16.16
CA GLN A 501 0.78 -16.24 -14.89
C GLN A 501 2.29 -16.06 -15.12
N PRO A 502 2.96 -15.28 -14.26
CA PRO A 502 4.39 -15.02 -14.37
C PRO A 502 5.25 -16.29 -14.44
N ALA A 503 6.35 -16.23 -15.18
CA ALA A 503 7.19 -17.41 -15.43
C ALA A 503 7.78 -18.02 -14.14
N TYR A 504 8.10 -17.22 -13.13
CA TYR A 504 8.65 -17.69 -11.86
C TYR A 504 7.71 -18.66 -11.13
N MET A 505 6.39 -18.57 -11.32
CA MET A 505 5.41 -19.49 -10.71
C MET A 505 5.50 -20.92 -11.25
N LYS A 506 6.12 -21.10 -12.42
CA LYS A 506 6.33 -22.43 -13.03
C LYS A 506 7.69 -23.03 -12.66
N HIS A 507 8.51 -22.31 -11.91
CA HIS A 507 9.85 -22.79 -11.53
C HIS A 507 9.77 -23.93 -10.51
N LYS A 508 10.68 -24.94 -10.61
CA LYS A 508 10.73 -26.08 -9.68
C LYS A 508 10.83 -25.64 -8.21
N ASP A 509 11.54 -24.54 -7.96
CA ASP A 509 11.83 -24.01 -6.62
C ASP A 509 10.84 -22.92 -6.17
N PHE A 510 9.67 -22.84 -6.79
CA PHE A 510 8.69 -21.78 -6.50
C PHE A 510 8.25 -21.74 -5.03
N LYS A 511 8.04 -22.90 -4.38
CA LYS A 511 7.67 -22.98 -2.96
C LYS A 511 8.77 -22.41 -2.06
N GLY A 512 10.02 -22.67 -2.40
CA GLY A 512 11.18 -22.07 -1.76
C GLY A 512 11.23 -20.55 -1.97
N LEU A 513 10.93 -20.09 -3.18
CA LEU A 513 10.81 -18.66 -3.47
C LEU A 513 9.77 -17.97 -2.59
N VAL A 514 8.55 -18.51 -2.49
CA VAL A 514 7.49 -17.97 -1.62
C VAL A 514 8.01 -17.87 -0.18
N THR A 515 8.64 -18.93 0.33
CA THR A 515 9.21 -18.98 1.69
C THR A 515 10.27 -17.89 1.90
N ALA A 516 11.26 -17.80 1.00
CA ALA A 516 12.35 -16.84 1.12
C ALA A 516 11.87 -15.38 0.96
N ALA A 517 10.98 -15.13 0.01
CA ALA A 517 10.42 -13.80 -0.22
C ALA A 517 9.55 -13.32 0.95
N SER A 518 8.76 -14.23 1.57
CA SER A 518 7.94 -13.92 2.75
C SER A 518 8.77 -13.51 3.99
N MET A 519 10.03 -13.92 4.04
CA MET A 519 11.00 -13.49 5.06
C MET A 519 11.91 -12.33 4.60
N TYR A 520 11.59 -11.65 3.50
CA TYR A 520 12.38 -10.54 2.94
C TYR A 520 13.81 -10.93 2.52
N MET A 521 14.02 -12.18 2.08
CA MET A 521 15.36 -12.68 1.70
C MET A 521 15.73 -12.42 0.23
N THR A 522 14.75 -12.19 -0.64
CA THR A 522 14.92 -11.98 -2.07
C THR A 522 13.83 -11.08 -2.63
N SER A 523 14.03 -10.52 -3.82
CA SER A 523 13.06 -9.67 -4.51
C SER A 523 13.11 -9.90 -6.02
N GLY A 524 11.96 -9.75 -6.70
CA GLY A 524 11.83 -9.83 -8.16
C GLY A 524 12.02 -8.50 -8.88
N SER A 525 12.10 -7.39 -8.14
CA SER A 525 12.11 -6.03 -8.68
C SER A 525 10.84 -5.73 -9.52
N TYR A 526 10.84 -4.64 -10.28
CA TYR A 526 9.71 -4.23 -11.14
C TYR A 526 9.39 -5.23 -12.27
N SER A 527 10.38 -5.95 -12.78
CA SER A 527 10.18 -6.91 -13.87
C SER A 527 9.74 -8.30 -13.41
N ASN A 528 9.81 -8.60 -12.11
CA ASN A 528 9.67 -9.95 -11.56
C ASN A 528 10.71 -10.95 -12.11
N GLU A 529 11.87 -10.49 -12.56
CA GLU A 529 12.94 -11.33 -13.13
C GLU A 529 14.16 -11.45 -12.21
N ALA A 530 14.29 -10.54 -11.24
CA ALA A 530 15.46 -10.48 -10.37
C ALA A 530 15.49 -11.53 -9.25
N TRP A 531 14.61 -12.53 -9.27
CA TRP A 531 14.60 -13.63 -8.30
C TRP A 531 15.88 -14.47 -8.35
N ASP A 532 16.51 -14.58 -9.52
CA ASP A 532 17.80 -15.27 -9.75
C ASP A 532 17.83 -16.68 -9.14
N LEU A 533 16.75 -17.47 -9.37
CA LEU A 533 16.60 -18.79 -8.73
C LEU A 533 17.67 -19.78 -9.16
N ASP A 534 18.12 -19.73 -10.42
CA ASP A 534 19.19 -20.57 -10.98
C ASP A 534 20.61 -20.02 -10.71
N GLY A 535 20.72 -18.83 -10.15
CA GLY A 535 22.00 -18.21 -9.83
C GLY A 535 22.70 -18.90 -8.65
N THR A 536 24.02 -19.00 -8.74
CA THR A 536 24.85 -19.64 -7.70
C THR A 536 24.74 -18.94 -6.35
N MET A 537 24.52 -19.69 -5.27
CA MET A 537 24.57 -19.22 -3.89
C MET A 537 25.99 -19.19 -3.36
N SER A 538 26.45 -18.06 -2.81
CA SER A 538 27.72 -18.00 -2.08
C SER A 538 27.52 -18.26 -0.59
N ILE A 539 28.59 -18.73 0.08
CA ILE A 539 28.60 -19.00 1.52
C ILE A 539 28.17 -17.77 2.33
N GLY A 540 28.71 -16.59 1.98
CA GLY A 540 28.38 -15.34 2.70
C GLY A 540 26.93 -14.88 2.51
N ARG A 541 26.36 -15.06 1.29
CA ARG A 541 24.93 -14.78 1.03
C ARG A 541 24.05 -15.74 1.83
N TYR A 542 24.39 -17.02 1.85
CA TYR A 542 23.64 -18.02 2.60
C TYR A 542 23.66 -17.75 4.10
N LEU A 543 24.83 -17.40 4.66
CA LEU A 543 24.95 -16.99 6.06
C LEU A 543 24.03 -15.82 6.43
N ASN A 544 23.93 -14.82 5.57
CA ASN A 544 23.02 -13.71 5.79
C ASN A 544 21.55 -14.14 5.77
N LYS A 545 21.19 -15.09 4.87
CA LYS A 545 19.83 -15.64 4.85
C LYS A 545 19.51 -16.49 6.08
N LEU A 546 20.46 -17.25 6.61
CA LEU A 546 20.30 -17.96 7.87
C LEU A 546 20.10 -17.03 9.07
N ARG A 547 20.79 -15.89 9.09
CA ARG A 547 20.55 -14.84 10.09
C ARG A 547 19.14 -14.26 9.98
N THR A 548 18.62 -14.08 8.76
CA THR A 548 17.24 -13.65 8.53
C THR A 548 16.24 -14.73 8.95
N LEU A 549 16.47 -16.00 8.62
CA LEU A 549 15.67 -17.13 9.06
C LEU A 549 15.57 -17.20 10.60
N LYS A 550 16.71 -17.04 11.28
CA LYS A 550 16.76 -16.98 12.76
C LYS A 550 15.98 -15.81 13.33
N LYS A 551 16.02 -14.64 12.68
CA LYS A 551 15.24 -13.47 13.13
C LYS A 551 13.74 -13.70 13.01
N ALA A 552 13.30 -14.27 11.87
CA ALA A 552 11.90 -14.55 11.62
C ALA A 552 11.35 -15.65 12.56
N HIS A 553 12.18 -16.64 12.90
CA HIS A 553 11.79 -17.82 13.68
C HIS A 553 12.80 -18.11 14.82
N PRO A 554 12.94 -17.23 15.82
CA PRO A 554 13.98 -17.34 16.84
C PRO A 554 13.83 -18.59 17.74
N GLU A 555 12.60 -19.08 17.95
CA GLU A 555 12.34 -20.27 18.76
C GLU A 555 12.73 -21.55 18.04
N GLN A 556 12.53 -21.61 16.71
CA GLN A 556 12.86 -22.76 15.85
C GLN A 556 14.35 -22.82 15.50
N PHE A 557 15.00 -21.67 15.48
CA PHE A 557 16.42 -21.52 15.11
C PHE A 557 17.23 -20.85 16.22
N PRO A 558 17.39 -21.49 17.39
CA PRO A 558 18.11 -20.91 18.54
C PRO A 558 19.63 -20.86 18.35
N GLY A 559 20.19 -21.63 17.41
CA GLY A 559 21.63 -21.81 17.22
C GLY A 559 22.34 -20.62 16.56
N PHE A 560 23.63 -20.79 16.25
CA PHE A 560 24.51 -19.74 15.75
C PHE A 560 25.15 -20.13 14.41
N PRO A 561 24.64 -19.64 13.27
CA PRO A 561 25.19 -19.96 11.95
C PRO A 561 26.64 -19.49 11.76
N ASP A 562 27.06 -18.41 12.45
CA ASP A 562 28.41 -17.87 12.36
C ASP A 562 29.51 -18.84 12.85
N GLY A 563 29.14 -19.81 13.69
CA GLY A 563 30.05 -20.86 14.13
C GLY A 563 30.58 -21.76 13.02
N ALA A 564 29.75 -21.98 11.98
CA ALA A 564 30.08 -22.85 10.86
C ALA A 564 31.14 -22.28 9.92
N VAL A 565 31.39 -20.98 9.94
CA VAL A 565 32.22 -20.29 8.94
C VAL A 565 33.58 -19.84 9.44
N LYS A 566 33.94 -20.13 10.69
CA LYS A 566 35.21 -19.70 11.29
C LYS A 566 36.45 -20.14 10.53
N ASP A 567 36.38 -21.30 9.84
CA ASP A 567 37.50 -21.92 9.14
C ASP A 567 37.34 -21.87 7.61
N MET A 568 36.34 -21.13 7.07
CA MET A 568 36.09 -21.04 5.63
C MET A 568 36.82 -19.83 5.00
N LYS A 569 37.67 -20.09 3.99
CA LYS A 569 38.59 -19.09 3.47
C LYS A 569 38.00 -18.10 2.47
N ASP A 570 36.95 -18.42 1.70
CA ASP A 570 36.39 -17.56 0.64
C ASP A 570 34.90 -17.28 0.82
N LEU A 571 34.55 -16.64 1.95
CA LEU A 571 33.16 -16.39 2.34
C LEU A 571 32.30 -15.56 1.36
N LEU A 572 32.92 -14.68 0.57
CA LEU A 572 32.15 -13.74 -0.26
C LEU A 572 31.91 -14.25 -1.69
N THR A 573 32.80 -15.06 -2.23
CA THR A 573 32.81 -15.47 -3.63
C THR A 573 32.77 -16.99 -3.85
N GLY A 574 33.07 -17.80 -2.85
CA GLY A 574 33.06 -19.25 -2.95
C GLY A 574 31.64 -19.81 -3.12
N PRO A 575 31.43 -20.79 -4.03
CA PRO A 575 30.16 -21.48 -4.19
C PRO A 575 29.81 -22.25 -2.90
N LEU A 576 28.52 -22.40 -2.61
CA LEU A 576 28.00 -23.13 -1.48
C LEU A 576 27.75 -24.60 -1.88
N THR A 577 28.35 -25.56 -1.17
CA THR A 577 28.05 -26.97 -1.36
C THR A 577 26.86 -27.41 -0.50
N LEU A 578 26.20 -28.52 -0.85
CA LEU A 578 25.11 -29.11 -0.05
C LEU A 578 25.56 -29.49 1.38
N GLU A 579 26.76 -30.04 1.51
CA GLU A 579 27.35 -30.39 2.81
C GLU A 579 27.51 -29.14 3.71
N GLN A 580 28.05 -28.03 3.14
CA GLN A 580 28.17 -26.76 3.86
C GLN A 580 26.82 -26.17 4.23
N ALA A 581 25.86 -26.17 3.30
CA ALA A 581 24.51 -25.66 3.50
C ALA A 581 23.81 -26.43 4.63
N ALA A 582 23.85 -27.75 4.59
CA ALA A 582 23.26 -28.61 5.60
C ALA A 582 23.88 -28.38 6.98
N TYR A 583 25.22 -28.28 7.06
CA TYR A 583 25.91 -28.01 8.32
C TYR A 583 25.53 -26.65 8.91
N MET A 584 25.57 -25.58 8.10
CA MET A 584 25.19 -24.24 8.54
C MET A 584 23.72 -24.19 9.01
N LEU A 585 22.81 -24.85 8.30
CA LEU A 585 21.39 -24.91 8.63
C LEU A 585 21.14 -25.70 9.90
N ALA A 586 21.78 -26.87 10.07
CA ALA A 586 21.69 -27.69 11.28
C ALA A 586 22.17 -26.95 12.52
N LEU A 587 23.32 -26.27 12.45
CA LEU A 587 23.81 -25.42 13.53
C LEU A 587 22.86 -24.27 13.85
N THR A 588 22.25 -23.67 12.83
CA THR A 588 21.26 -22.60 13.02
C THR A 588 20.02 -23.12 13.75
N ALA A 589 19.60 -24.34 13.46
CA ALA A 589 18.51 -25.03 14.17
C ALA A 589 18.91 -25.57 15.56
N GLY A 590 20.16 -25.33 15.99
CA GLY A 590 20.64 -25.72 17.32
C GLY A 590 21.02 -27.20 17.45
N LEU A 591 21.27 -27.90 16.33
CA LEU A 591 21.72 -29.29 16.38
C LEU A 591 23.21 -29.37 16.74
N ASP A 592 23.55 -30.32 17.61
CA ASP A 592 24.94 -30.72 17.89
C ASP A 592 25.34 -31.77 16.83
N THR A 593 26.06 -31.33 15.80
CA THR A 593 26.42 -32.14 14.64
C THR A 593 27.77 -31.70 14.05
N THR A 594 28.35 -32.52 13.20
CA THR A 594 29.57 -32.19 12.46
C THR A 594 29.24 -31.92 10.99
N ARG A 595 30.20 -31.37 10.25
CA ARG A 595 30.02 -31.09 8.82
C ARG A 595 29.71 -32.36 8.03
N GLU A 596 30.33 -33.48 8.37
CA GLU A 596 30.18 -34.77 7.70
C GLU A 596 28.85 -35.46 8.00
N THR A 597 28.22 -35.17 9.15
CA THR A 597 26.98 -35.84 9.60
C THR A 597 25.74 -34.97 9.43
N ALA A 598 25.86 -33.66 9.32
CA ALA A 598 24.76 -32.72 9.36
C ALA A 598 23.64 -33.01 8.32
N LEU A 599 24.00 -33.31 7.07
CA LEU A 599 23.01 -33.65 6.06
C LEU A 599 22.23 -34.91 6.44
N LYS A 600 22.93 -35.95 6.90
CA LYS A 600 22.31 -37.22 7.36
C LYS A 600 21.40 -36.96 8.57
N ASP A 601 21.82 -36.08 9.50
CA ASP A 601 21.03 -35.75 10.68
C ASP A 601 19.72 -35.03 10.29
N LEU A 602 19.78 -34.07 9.36
CA LEU A 602 18.60 -33.38 8.84
C LEU A 602 17.64 -34.30 8.10
N VAL A 603 18.16 -35.20 7.24
CA VAL A 603 17.36 -36.17 6.48
C VAL A 603 16.74 -37.20 7.42
N SER A 604 17.51 -37.76 8.37
CA SER A 604 17.00 -38.79 9.30
C SER A 604 15.90 -38.25 10.23
N ARG A 605 15.87 -36.96 10.49
CA ARG A 605 14.80 -36.26 11.21
C ARG A 605 13.59 -35.94 10.33
N GLY A 606 13.68 -36.16 9.00
CA GLY A 606 12.68 -35.73 8.04
C GLY A 606 12.60 -34.23 7.82
N TRP A 607 13.57 -33.45 8.31
CA TRP A 607 13.58 -31.98 8.17
C TRP A 607 13.95 -31.53 6.76
N ILE A 608 14.80 -32.28 6.08
CA ILE A 608 15.12 -32.12 4.66
C ILE A 608 14.73 -33.44 3.96
N SER A 609 13.95 -33.37 2.89
CA SER A 609 13.50 -34.52 2.13
C SER A 609 14.54 -34.95 1.10
N GLU A 610 14.60 -36.26 0.82
CA GLU A 610 15.40 -36.79 -0.28
C GLU A 610 14.90 -36.27 -1.65
N GLU A 611 13.62 -35.91 -1.73
CA GLU A 611 13.02 -35.35 -2.95
C GLU A 611 13.72 -34.06 -3.39
N ILE A 612 13.88 -33.09 -2.48
CA ILE A 612 14.53 -31.83 -2.84
C ILE A 612 16.01 -32.02 -3.13
N ILE A 613 16.69 -32.94 -2.43
CA ILE A 613 18.10 -33.24 -2.71
C ILE A 613 18.22 -33.84 -4.12
N GLY A 614 17.32 -34.73 -4.51
CA GLY A 614 17.29 -35.34 -5.84
C GLY A 614 16.97 -34.37 -6.98
N GLN A 615 16.40 -33.22 -6.69
CA GLN A 615 16.13 -32.15 -7.66
C GLN A 615 17.29 -31.18 -7.85
N MET A 616 18.32 -31.22 -7.00
CA MET A 616 19.51 -30.37 -7.10
C MET A 616 20.38 -30.84 -8.27
N LEU A 617 20.72 -29.95 -9.17
CA LEU A 617 21.53 -30.27 -10.36
C LEU A 617 23.02 -30.43 -10.04
N ASN A 618 23.52 -29.67 -9.07
CA ASN A 618 24.92 -29.68 -8.67
C ASN A 618 25.05 -29.47 -7.16
N VAL A 619 25.38 -30.55 -6.44
CA VAL A 619 25.53 -30.49 -4.97
C VAL A 619 26.81 -29.78 -4.50
N GLU A 620 27.78 -29.60 -5.41
CA GLU A 620 29.00 -28.84 -5.14
C GLU A 620 28.86 -27.32 -5.39
N GLU A 621 27.73 -26.91 -5.99
CA GLU A 621 27.45 -25.51 -6.30
C GLU A 621 25.92 -25.30 -6.31
N LEU A 622 25.35 -25.06 -5.12
CA LEU A 622 23.91 -24.85 -4.95
C LEU A 622 23.45 -23.53 -5.58
N THR A 623 22.26 -23.56 -6.14
CA THR A 623 21.56 -22.36 -6.60
C THR A 623 20.85 -21.65 -5.45
N ASN A 624 20.39 -20.40 -5.71
CA ASN A 624 19.52 -19.69 -4.79
C ASN A 624 18.24 -20.51 -4.54
N GLY A 625 17.63 -21.06 -5.59
CA GLY A 625 16.42 -21.89 -5.53
C GLY A 625 16.60 -23.11 -4.65
N ASP A 626 17.70 -23.87 -4.82
CA ASP A 626 18.01 -25.04 -4.00
C ASP A 626 18.03 -24.68 -2.51
N THR A 627 18.68 -23.58 -2.14
CA THR A 627 18.76 -23.13 -0.73
C THR A 627 17.42 -22.66 -0.18
N TYR A 628 16.57 -22.03 -1.01
CA TYR A 628 15.22 -21.64 -0.60
C TYR A 628 14.32 -22.85 -0.39
N MET A 629 14.48 -23.91 -1.20
CA MET A 629 13.78 -25.17 -0.99
C MET A 629 14.21 -25.86 0.32
N MET A 630 15.49 -25.76 0.71
CA MET A 630 15.94 -26.24 2.03
C MET A 630 15.24 -25.47 3.18
N PHE A 631 15.05 -24.14 3.06
CA PHE A 631 14.30 -23.38 4.05
C PHE A 631 12.82 -23.78 4.09
N TYR A 632 12.19 -23.98 2.93
CA TYR A 632 10.81 -24.46 2.85
C TYR A 632 10.66 -25.81 3.55
N ASP A 633 11.54 -26.77 3.27
CA ASP A 633 11.45 -28.11 3.84
C ASP A 633 11.63 -28.11 5.36
N ILE A 634 12.67 -27.47 5.88
CA ILE A 634 12.91 -27.46 7.32
C ILE A 634 11.78 -26.74 8.08
N LEU A 635 11.25 -25.65 7.55
CA LEU A 635 10.13 -24.94 8.16
C LEU A 635 8.86 -25.80 8.16
N LYS A 636 8.53 -26.39 7.01
CA LYS A 636 7.34 -27.22 6.85
C LYS A 636 7.44 -28.53 7.63
N ASN A 637 8.48 -29.31 7.35
CA ASN A 637 8.59 -30.68 7.86
C ASN A 637 9.11 -30.72 9.30
N GLY A 638 10.00 -29.81 9.66
CA GLY A 638 10.59 -29.72 10.99
C GLY A 638 9.71 -29.01 12.00
N PHE A 639 8.98 -27.97 11.57
CA PHE A 639 8.29 -27.06 12.48
C PHE A 639 6.82 -26.81 12.14
N GLY A 640 6.29 -27.38 11.04
CA GLY A 640 4.90 -27.19 10.62
C GLY A 640 4.57 -25.77 10.14
N ILE A 641 5.59 -24.99 9.75
CA ILE A 641 5.43 -23.61 9.30
C ILE A 641 5.43 -23.58 7.77
N VAL A 642 4.36 -23.05 7.19
CA VAL A 642 4.22 -22.89 5.74
C VAL A 642 3.77 -21.47 5.44
N TYR A 643 4.44 -20.82 4.51
CA TYR A 643 4.04 -19.54 3.95
C TYR A 643 3.11 -19.79 2.76
N GLU A 644 1.79 -19.53 2.95
CA GLU A 644 0.72 -19.78 1.96
C GLU A 644 -0.08 -18.51 1.66
#